data_2b05247b8c8442f09af08d8f3f85c25a
#
_entry.id   2b05247b8c8442f09af08d8f3f85c25a
#
_cell.length_a   1.000
_cell.length_b   1.000
_cell.length_c   1.000
_cell.angle_alpha   90.00
_cell.angle_beta   90.00
_cell.angle_gamma   90.00
#
_symmetry.space_group_name_H-M   'P 1'
#
loop_
_entity.id
_entity.type
_entity.pdbx_description
1 polymer ?
#
loop_
_entity_poly.entity_id
_entity_poly.type
_entity_poly.pdbx_seq_one_letter_code
_entity_poly.pdbx_strand_id
1 'polypeptide(L)'
;MSKYHEIKELRVLLLKKEKDILICKTLKTPLLSNIEINKIIQVKVNKPSINKAFDCNDFWENTILYLLDIQMDKDDFFYPKIIVLEPDYLLDVSAIAECFQDYGTSEYNYLLSKLIPVNNNKHILLGNFANMVVDEIFSNPIETDFDNTFLKHFQSIPFEYTTCKDIDDKNDFLKFQADCKGHYVRIKSLINNNFKLLGINIDKVVLEPTFISEKYGIQGRLDILDFEEKEQGISKIIELKSGTPPFPDDGFSIKPSHQVQLFLYYLLISQANKLNIQEWEDKIHGYILYSKTIKNNLRHKTPSLEIIQEILNTRNKIIINEHIFLQDNIQKTEKLIFQINSENIIKKQIHNKFNDILATKINSLLETFIKSSEIEKKYFITYLNYVSYEHYLNKIGICNSSNEKSSGLASIWLNNLKEKQEKFEIIYDLIIHENKIDTKEQTIIFKKTNLKNQYSNFREGDICILYPKNENYENITGNQLFKCTIKSIQKDFVEVYFRYKQRNQLFFKSFGRKKKWALERDFLDSSFNTLYKNLFQFLQAKKITRNLILTIEKPRQNTNYQYNNLELSPEQNRIINKALSAKDYFILNGPPGTGKTSIIIKNLVKELKNSQKNILILAYTNRAVDELCDAINSSFGNSEHINFIRFGTELSTADNHRKNLLKNIIGNFSEQKMSRNLIRKIVDEQHIFVGTIASIGNNEHI
;
A
#
# COMPACT_ATOMS: atom_id res chain seq x y z
N MET A 1 -33.24 -37.72 -7.07
CA MET A 1 -32.40 -36.68 -6.42
C MET A 1 -30.96 -37.16 -6.43
N SER A 2 -30.10 -36.59 -7.29
CA SER A 2 -28.68 -36.97 -7.39
C SER A 2 -27.96 -36.47 -6.14
N LYS A 3 -27.36 -37.37 -5.39
CA LYS A 3 -26.50 -37.01 -4.26
C LYS A 3 -25.21 -36.39 -4.85
N TYR A 4 -25.18 -35.07 -4.96
CA TYR A 4 -23.93 -34.35 -5.11
C TYR A 4 -23.23 -34.30 -3.74
N HIS A 5 -21.95 -34.62 -3.70
CA HIS A 5 -21.15 -34.35 -2.53
C HIS A 5 -20.69 -32.89 -2.61
N GLU A 6 -20.99 -32.09 -1.60
CA GLU A 6 -20.54 -30.70 -1.50
C GLU A 6 -19.19 -30.63 -0.79
N ILE A 7 -18.23 -29.99 -1.45
CA ILE A 7 -16.90 -29.73 -0.91
C ILE A 7 -16.77 -28.21 -0.78
N LYS A 8 -16.51 -27.73 0.43
CA LYS A 8 -16.49 -26.29 0.70
C LYS A 8 -15.38 -25.58 -0.06
N GLU A 9 -14.18 -26.13 -0.06
CA GLU A 9 -13.00 -25.48 -0.65
C GLU A 9 -11.88 -26.48 -0.95
N LEU A 10 -11.07 -26.16 -1.96
CA LEU A 10 -9.96 -26.97 -2.37
C LEU A 10 -8.86 -26.11 -3.04
N ARG A 11 -7.61 -26.27 -2.62
CA ARG A 11 -6.45 -25.68 -3.25
C ARG A 11 -5.81 -26.66 -4.20
N VAL A 12 -5.56 -26.26 -5.45
CA VAL A 12 -5.06 -27.16 -6.49
C VAL A 12 -3.99 -26.51 -7.36
N LEU A 13 -3.10 -27.32 -7.92
CA LEU A 13 -2.15 -26.95 -8.96
C LEU A 13 -2.71 -27.40 -10.30
N LEU A 14 -2.84 -26.50 -11.25
CA LEU A 14 -3.24 -26.80 -12.62
C LEU A 14 -2.06 -27.45 -13.36
N LEU A 15 -2.23 -28.72 -13.76
CA LEU A 15 -1.21 -29.47 -14.51
C LEU A 15 -1.39 -29.33 -16.02
N LYS A 16 -2.65 -29.40 -16.49
CA LYS A 16 -2.97 -29.39 -17.92
C LYS A 16 -4.40 -28.88 -18.13
N LYS A 17 -4.66 -28.26 -19.27
CA LYS A 17 -6.00 -27.87 -19.70
C LYS A 17 -6.40 -28.57 -20.98
N GLU A 18 -7.65 -29.10 -21.03
CA GLU A 18 -8.21 -29.78 -22.16
C GLU A 18 -9.63 -29.28 -22.42
N LYS A 19 -9.84 -28.44 -23.44
CA LYS A 19 -11.11 -27.75 -23.73
C LYS A 19 -11.68 -27.09 -22.46
N ASP A 20 -12.78 -27.65 -21.92
CA ASP A 20 -13.50 -27.14 -20.74
C ASP A 20 -13.10 -27.83 -19.43
N ILE A 21 -12.05 -28.65 -19.45
CA ILE A 21 -11.59 -29.42 -18.30
C ILE A 21 -10.19 -28.98 -17.90
N LEU A 22 -10.02 -28.70 -16.62
CA LEU A 22 -8.74 -28.47 -15.98
C LEU A 22 -8.33 -29.74 -15.24
N ILE A 23 -7.18 -30.30 -15.58
CA ILE A 23 -6.57 -31.42 -14.87
C ILE A 23 -5.70 -30.83 -13.77
N CYS A 24 -6.09 -31.07 -12.53
CA CYS A 24 -5.48 -30.44 -11.37
C CYS A 24 -4.95 -31.46 -10.38
N LYS A 25 -3.89 -31.08 -9.66
CA LYS A 25 -3.33 -31.84 -8.54
C LYS A 25 -3.73 -31.14 -7.23
N THR A 26 -4.30 -31.90 -6.30
CA THR A 26 -4.70 -31.36 -4.99
C THR A 26 -3.48 -30.99 -4.15
N LEU A 27 -3.53 -29.82 -3.52
CA LEU A 27 -2.53 -29.30 -2.60
C LEU A 27 -3.05 -29.32 -1.17
N LYS A 28 -2.17 -29.12 -0.19
CA LYS A 28 -2.57 -28.96 1.20
C LYS A 28 -3.46 -27.73 1.35
N THR A 29 -4.67 -27.93 1.86
CA THR A 29 -5.63 -26.87 2.17
C THR A 29 -5.59 -26.59 3.68
N PRO A 30 -5.57 -25.33 4.14
CA PRO A 30 -5.51 -25.00 5.55
C PRO A 30 -6.71 -25.50 6.36
N LEU A 31 -7.87 -25.61 5.73
CA LEU A 31 -9.11 -26.12 6.32
C LEU A 31 -9.44 -27.49 5.72
N LEU A 32 -9.65 -28.45 6.58
CA LEU A 32 -9.91 -29.87 6.33
C LEU A 32 -10.84 -30.14 5.14
N SER A 33 -10.30 -30.58 4.03
CA SER A 33 -11.03 -31.39 3.06
C SER A 33 -10.67 -32.86 3.29
N ASN A 34 -11.66 -33.76 3.25
CA ASN A 34 -11.44 -35.21 3.29
C ASN A 34 -10.76 -35.76 2.01
N ILE A 35 -10.17 -34.89 1.19
CA ILE A 35 -9.55 -35.22 -0.07
C ILE A 35 -8.05 -35.37 0.17
N GLU A 36 -7.49 -36.47 -0.33
CA GLU A 36 -6.07 -36.77 -0.25
C GLU A 36 -5.22 -35.72 -0.97
N ILE A 37 -4.13 -35.32 -0.35
CA ILE A 37 -3.12 -34.44 -0.97
C ILE A 37 -2.44 -35.20 -2.12
N ASN A 38 -2.08 -34.49 -3.19
CA ASN A 38 -1.49 -35.02 -4.42
C ASN A 38 -2.41 -35.90 -5.29
N LYS A 39 -3.71 -35.92 -5.03
CA LYS A 39 -4.70 -36.58 -5.90
C LYS A 39 -4.88 -35.77 -7.19
N ILE A 40 -4.99 -36.47 -8.32
CA ILE A 40 -5.35 -35.86 -9.61
C ILE A 40 -6.87 -35.80 -9.70
N ILE A 41 -7.40 -34.62 -10.00
CA ILE A 41 -8.85 -34.35 -10.14
C ILE A 41 -9.10 -33.64 -11.47
N GLN A 42 -10.35 -33.74 -11.94
CA GLN A 42 -10.83 -33.07 -13.14
C GLN A 42 -11.86 -32.00 -12.77
N VAL A 43 -11.55 -30.75 -13.10
CA VAL A 43 -12.41 -29.59 -12.79
C VAL A 43 -13.04 -29.09 -14.08
N LYS A 44 -14.36 -29.06 -14.15
CA LYS A 44 -15.13 -28.50 -15.27
C LYS A 44 -15.48 -27.03 -15.01
N VAL A 45 -15.13 -26.17 -15.98
CA VAL A 45 -15.18 -24.72 -15.83
C VAL A 45 -16.45 -24.11 -16.41
N ASN A 46 -17.07 -24.76 -17.41
CA ASN A 46 -18.24 -24.23 -18.15
C ASN A 46 -19.52 -25.03 -17.90
N LYS A 47 -20.15 -24.79 -16.75
CA LYS A 47 -21.55 -25.22 -16.55
C LYS A 47 -22.43 -23.96 -16.47
N PRO A 48 -23.21 -23.61 -17.50
CA PRO A 48 -23.97 -22.35 -17.56
C PRO A 48 -24.89 -22.08 -16.35
N SER A 49 -25.29 -23.14 -15.65
CA SER A 49 -26.11 -23.05 -14.43
C SER A 49 -25.32 -22.76 -13.16
N ILE A 50 -23.99 -22.91 -13.19
CA ILE A 50 -23.14 -22.80 -11.99
C ILE A 50 -22.07 -21.71 -12.17
N ASN A 51 -21.52 -21.58 -13.39
CA ASN A 51 -20.39 -20.67 -13.61
C ASN A 51 -20.36 -20.16 -15.06
N LYS A 52 -20.76 -18.90 -15.28
CA LYS A 52 -20.80 -18.26 -16.60
C LYS A 52 -19.51 -17.51 -16.99
N ALA A 53 -18.53 -17.46 -16.10
CA ALA A 53 -17.54 -16.38 -16.14
C ALA A 53 -16.10 -16.82 -16.50
N PHE A 54 -15.83 -18.12 -16.70
CA PHE A 54 -14.46 -18.58 -16.93
C PHE A 54 -14.27 -19.11 -18.36
N ASP A 55 -13.27 -18.58 -19.05
CA ASP A 55 -12.70 -19.20 -20.24
C ASP A 55 -11.49 -20.05 -19.81
N CYS A 56 -11.42 -21.31 -20.24
CA CYS A 56 -10.27 -22.16 -19.99
C CYS A 56 -8.96 -21.56 -20.56
N ASN A 57 -9.05 -20.69 -21.55
CA ASN A 57 -7.91 -20.00 -22.09
C ASN A 57 -7.27 -18.99 -21.13
N ASP A 58 -8.02 -18.51 -20.13
CA ASP A 58 -7.56 -17.58 -19.10
C ASP A 58 -6.56 -18.19 -18.12
N PHE A 59 -6.49 -19.53 -18.05
CA PHE A 59 -5.60 -20.25 -17.15
C PHE A 59 -4.32 -20.70 -17.85
N TRP A 60 -3.22 -20.76 -17.12
CA TRP A 60 -1.94 -21.31 -17.59
C TRP A 60 -1.48 -22.48 -16.73
N GLU A 61 -0.72 -23.38 -17.31
CA GLU A 61 -0.18 -24.55 -16.62
C GLU A 61 0.78 -24.14 -15.51
N ASN A 62 0.82 -24.93 -14.44
CA ASN A 62 1.56 -24.68 -13.21
C ASN A 62 1.06 -23.47 -12.39
N THR A 63 -0.14 -22.97 -12.66
CA THR A 63 -0.79 -21.97 -11.80
C THR A 63 -1.52 -22.62 -10.64
N ILE A 64 -1.61 -21.91 -9.53
CA ILE A 64 -2.37 -22.33 -8.35
C ILE A 64 -3.79 -21.77 -8.45
N LEU A 65 -4.77 -22.62 -8.16
CA LEU A 65 -6.19 -22.25 -8.11
C LEU A 65 -6.73 -22.56 -6.71
N TYR A 66 -7.61 -21.69 -6.23
CA TYR A 66 -8.44 -21.96 -5.06
C TYR A 66 -9.90 -22.08 -5.51
N LEU A 67 -10.47 -23.28 -5.31
CA LEU A 67 -11.81 -23.65 -5.73
C LEU A 67 -12.74 -23.54 -4.53
N LEU A 68 -13.91 -22.90 -4.72
CA LEU A 68 -14.88 -22.65 -3.65
C LEU A 68 -16.27 -23.14 -4.03
N ASP A 69 -17.02 -23.62 -3.04
CA ASP A 69 -18.38 -24.13 -3.19
C ASP A 69 -18.49 -25.14 -4.34
N ILE A 70 -17.83 -26.26 -4.18
CA ILE A 70 -17.62 -27.26 -5.22
C ILE A 70 -18.71 -28.32 -5.15
N GLN A 71 -19.36 -28.58 -6.28
CA GLN A 71 -20.24 -29.72 -6.47
C GLN A 71 -19.47 -30.82 -7.21
N MET A 72 -19.56 -32.04 -6.74
CA MET A 72 -18.96 -33.21 -7.39
C MET A 72 -20.10 -34.10 -7.95
N ASP A 73 -20.01 -34.49 -9.23
CA ASP A 73 -20.95 -35.40 -9.85
C ASP A 73 -20.56 -36.88 -9.66
N LYS A 74 -21.36 -37.79 -10.23
CA LYS A 74 -21.14 -39.24 -10.12
C LYS A 74 -19.91 -39.74 -10.89
N ASP A 75 -19.42 -38.94 -11.83
CA ASP A 75 -18.28 -39.26 -12.67
C ASP A 75 -16.99 -38.60 -12.11
N ASP A 76 -17.03 -38.18 -10.85
CA ASP A 76 -15.91 -37.52 -10.12
C ASP A 76 -15.40 -36.19 -10.75
N PHE A 77 -16.29 -35.50 -11.51
CA PHE A 77 -16.00 -34.15 -11.96
C PHE A 77 -16.35 -33.13 -10.90
N PHE A 78 -15.45 -32.13 -10.72
CA PHE A 78 -15.58 -31.04 -9.76
C PHE A 78 -16.10 -29.80 -10.47
N TYR A 79 -17.16 -29.18 -9.94
CA TYR A 79 -17.78 -27.96 -10.46
C TYR A 79 -17.73 -26.85 -9.40
N PRO A 80 -16.69 -26.04 -9.34
CA PRO A 80 -16.61 -24.92 -8.40
C PRO A 80 -17.54 -23.79 -8.82
N LYS A 81 -18.18 -23.13 -7.85
CA LYS A 81 -18.95 -21.89 -8.10
C LYS A 81 -18.03 -20.69 -8.25
N ILE A 82 -16.89 -20.71 -7.58
CA ILE A 82 -15.88 -19.65 -7.62
C ILE A 82 -14.50 -20.29 -7.80
N ILE A 83 -13.70 -19.71 -8.67
CA ILE A 83 -12.28 -20.02 -8.86
C ILE A 83 -11.49 -18.77 -8.59
N VAL A 84 -10.50 -18.85 -7.70
CA VAL A 84 -9.54 -17.77 -7.45
C VAL A 84 -8.19 -18.18 -8.06
N LEU A 85 -7.75 -17.39 -9.03
CA LEU A 85 -6.51 -17.61 -9.80
C LEU A 85 -5.33 -16.99 -9.04
N GLU A 86 -4.20 -17.73 -8.90
CA GLU A 86 -3.02 -17.26 -8.15
C GLU A 86 -3.39 -16.62 -6.81
N PRO A 87 -3.99 -17.38 -5.87
CA PRO A 87 -4.54 -16.84 -4.63
C PRO A 87 -3.46 -16.23 -3.72
N ASP A 88 -2.21 -16.65 -3.88
CA ASP A 88 -1.08 -16.11 -3.11
C ASP A 88 -0.60 -14.74 -3.59
N TYR A 89 -0.98 -14.34 -4.81
CA TYR A 89 -0.76 -12.98 -5.28
C TYR A 89 -1.88 -12.07 -4.73
N LEU A 90 -1.68 -11.57 -3.52
CA LEU A 90 -2.67 -10.72 -2.87
C LEU A 90 -2.83 -9.38 -3.61
N LEU A 91 -4.08 -9.03 -3.93
CA LEU A 91 -4.47 -7.71 -4.41
C LEU A 91 -5.10 -6.89 -3.28
N ASP A 92 -4.82 -5.58 -3.26
CA ASP A 92 -5.47 -4.68 -2.34
C ASP A 92 -6.96 -4.54 -2.65
N VAL A 93 -7.79 -4.56 -1.62
CA VAL A 93 -9.24 -4.35 -1.71
C VAL A 93 -9.58 -3.09 -2.49
N SER A 94 -8.88 -1.98 -2.23
CA SER A 94 -9.07 -0.71 -2.94
C SER A 94 -8.73 -0.82 -4.43
N ALA A 95 -7.69 -1.57 -4.80
CA ALA A 95 -7.27 -1.74 -6.19
C ALA A 95 -8.31 -2.51 -7.01
N ILE A 96 -8.96 -3.54 -6.42
CA ILE A 96 -10.07 -4.25 -7.06
C ILE A 96 -11.30 -3.33 -7.14
N ALA A 97 -11.62 -2.59 -6.09
CA ALA A 97 -12.74 -1.67 -6.04
C ALA A 97 -12.67 -0.57 -7.12
N GLU A 98 -11.47 -0.08 -7.45
CA GLU A 98 -11.22 0.87 -8.54
C GLU A 98 -11.71 0.36 -9.92
N CYS A 99 -11.84 -0.94 -10.11
CA CYS A 99 -12.38 -1.51 -11.35
C CYS A 99 -13.89 -1.31 -11.50
N PHE A 100 -14.61 -0.95 -10.43
CA PHE A 100 -16.06 -0.79 -10.40
C PHE A 100 -16.43 0.69 -10.26
N GLN A 101 -16.83 1.31 -11.35
CA GLN A 101 -17.13 2.73 -11.39
C GLN A 101 -18.57 2.98 -11.85
N ASP A 102 -19.06 4.21 -11.65
CA ASP A 102 -20.40 4.60 -12.11
C ASP A 102 -20.57 4.44 -13.64
N TYR A 103 -19.44 4.51 -14.39
CA TYR A 103 -19.42 4.30 -15.84
C TYR A 103 -19.20 2.83 -16.27
N GLY A 104 -19.19 1.89 -15.31
CA GLY A 104 -19.12 0.45 -15.56
C GLY A 104 -17.95 -0.24 -14.90
N THR A 105 -17.91 -1.57 -15.06
CA THR A 105 -16.84 -2.44 -14.55
C THR A 105 -15.79 -2.68 -15.62
N SER A 106 -14.52 -2.45 -15.31
CA SER A 106 -13.39 -2.74 -16.20
C SER A 106 -12.11 -2.97 -15.40
N GLU A 107 -11.47 -4.12 -15.63
CA GLU A 107 -10.16 -4.49 -15.07
C GLU A 107 -9.03 -3.55 -15.51
N TYR A 108 -9.20 -2.85 -16.64
CA TYR A 108 -8.21 -1.88 -17.13
C TYR A 108 -8.11 -0.62 -16.26
N ASN A 109 -9.11 -0.32 -15.42
CA ASN A 109 -9.00 0.75 -14.41
C ASN A 109 -7.86 0.49 -13.44
N TYR A 110 -7.61 -0.78 -13.07
CA TYR A 110 -6.46 -1.17 -12.26
C TYR A 110 -5.13 -0.79 -12.94
N LEU A 111 -4.96 -1.13 -14.22
CA LEU A 111 -3.75 -0.81 -14.97
C LEU A 111 -3.57 0.71 -15.15
N LEU A 112 -4.67 1.42 -15.38
CA LEU A 112 -4.67 2.87 -15.49
C LEU A 112 -4.19 3.53 -14.19
N SER A 113 -4.73 3.11 -13.04
CA SER A 113 -4.34 3.63 -11.72
C SER A 113 -2.90 3.26 -11.32
N LYS A 114 -2.41 2.11 -11.82
CA LYS A 114 -1.05 1.64 -11.60
C LYS A 114 -0.01 2.49 -12.34
N LEU A 115 -0.32 2.95 -13.54
CA LEU A 115 0.62 3.63 -14.44
C LEU A 115 0.52 5.15 -14.35
N ILE A 116 -0.68 5.72 -14.18
CA ILE A 116 -0.86 7.18 -14.17
C ILE A 116 -0.64 7.76 -12.78
N PRO A 117 0.26 8.75 -12.62
CA PRO A 117 0.41 9.47 -11.37
C PRO A 117 -0.88 10.19 -10.96
N VAL A 118 -1.13 10.24 -9.65
CA VAL A 118 -2.24 11.00 -9.07
C VAL A 118 -1.69 12.27 -8.45
N ASN A 119 -2.08 13.42 -8.99
CA ASN A 119 -1.69 14.70 -8.44
C ASN A 119 -2.38 14.96 -7.09
N ASN A 120 -1.66 15.62 -6.20
CA ASN A 120 -2.23 16.11 -4.95
C ASN A 120 -3.39 17.08 -5.22
N ASN A 121 -4.51 16.87 -4.55
CA ASN A 121 -5.71 17.69 -4.68
C ASN A 121 -6.45 17.80 -3.34
N LYS A 122 -7.37 18.78 -3.25
CA LYS A 122 -8.13 19.02 -2.03
C LYS A 122 -8.95 17.81 -1.55
N HIS A 123 -9.37 16.91 -2.44
CA HIS A 123 -10.17 15.74 -2.05
C HIS A 123 -9.34 14.71 -1.30
N ILE A 124 -8.06 14.52 -1.69
CA ILE A 124 -7.12 13.66 -0.97
C ILE A 124 -6.84 14.24 0.41
N LEU A 125 -6.56 15.56 0.50
CA LEU A 125 -6.35 16.23 1.78
C LEU A 125 -7.57 16.12 2.70
N LEU A 126 -8.77 16.27 2.15
CA LEU A 126 -10.02 16.15 2.88
C LEU A 126 -10.26 14.72 3.38
N GLY A 127 -9.93 13.72 2.59
CA GLY A 127 -9.97 12.30 2.99
C GLY A 127 -9.04 12.02 4.16
N ASN A 128 -7.78 12.45 4.04
CA ASN A 128 -6.78 12.31 5.10
C ASN A 128 -7.21 13.04 6.40
N PHE A 129 -7.79 14.23 6.26
CA PHE A 129 -8.33 14.95 7.41
C PHE A 129 -9.50 14.20 8.06
N ALA A 130 -10.44 13.68 7.28
CA ALA A 130 -11.59 12.94 7.81
C ALA A 130 -11.15 11.68 8.59
N ASN A 131 -10.14 10.94 8.10
CA ASN A 131 -9.55 9.81 8.81
C ASN A 131 -8.89 10.28 10.13
N MET A 132 -8.12 11.38 10.11
CA MET A 132 -7.53 11.92 11.33
C MET A 132 -8.59 12.34 12.36
N VAL A 133 -9.74 12.87 11.93
CA VAL A 133 -10.85 13.21 12.84
C VAL A 133 -11.36 11.97 13.55
N VAL A 134 -11.52 10.84 12.85
CA VAL A 134 -11.89 9.56 13.46
C VAL A 134 -10.86 9.16 14.52
N ASP A 135 -9.58 9.17 14.17
CA ASP A 135 -8.50 8.82 15.07
C ASP A 135 -8.48 9.68 16.34
N GLU A 136 -8.63 10.98 16.20
CA GLU A 136 -8.61 11.92 17.34
C GLU A 136 -9.85 11.73 18.24
N ILE A 137 -11.04 11.53 17.67
CA ILE A 137 -12.27 11.33 18.46
C ILE A 137 -12.20 10.03 19.25
N PHE A 138 -11.72 8.92 18.65
CA PHE A 138 -11.55 7.66 19.39
C PHE A 138 -10.45 7.73 20.43
N SER A 139 -9.45 8.58 20.19
CA SER A 139 -8.32 8.74 21.12
C SER A 139 -8.66 9.56 22.34
N ASN A 140 -9.45 10.62 22.17
CA ASN A 140 -9.81 11.55 23.24
C ASN A 140 -11.17 12.21 22.95
N PRO A 141 -12.29 11.48 23.20
CA PRO A 141 -13.63 11.93 22.80
C PRO A 141 -14.08 13.26 23.45
N ILE A 142 -13.55 13.57 24.65
CA ILE A 142 -13.97 14.74 25.43
C ILE A 142 -13.24 16.01 25.01
N GLU A 143 -11.91 15.92 24.81
CA GLU A 143 -11.05 17.09 24.59
C GLU A 143 -10.81 17.40 23.10
N THR A 144 -11.35 16.58 22.18
CA THR A 144 -11.14 16.81 20.75
C THR A 144 -11.91 18.04 20.27
N ASP A 145 -11.21 19.02 19.74
CA ASP A 145 -11.75 20.20 19.05
C ASP A 145 -11.25 20.30 17.61
N PHE A 146 -11.97 21.10 16.81
CA PHE A 146 -11.65 21.24 15.38
C PHE A 146 -10.29 21.90 15.14
N ASP A 147 -10.00 23.00 15.86
CA ASP A 147 -8.82 23.82 15.54
C ASP A 147 -7.53 23.05 15.83
N ASN A 148 -7.47 22.35 16.97
CA ASN A 148 -6.34 21.48 17.30
C ASN A 148 -6.20 20.30 16.32
N THR A 149 -7.31 19.65 15.93
CA THR A 149 -7.28 18.54 14.97
C THR A 149 -6.79 19.03 13.60
N PHE A 150 -7.29 20.19 13.14
CA PHE A 150 -6.88 20.77 11.87
C PHE A 150 -5.40 21.17 11.88
N LEU A 151 -4.93 21.77 12.98
CA LEU A 151 -3.53 22.14 13.14
C LEU A 151 -2.61 20.93 13.13
N LYS A 152 -2.95 19.86 13.85
CA LYS A 152 -2.19 18.59 13.83
C LYS A 152 -2.13 17.98 12.43
N HIS A 153 -3.25 18.02 11.70
CA HIS A 153 -3.28 17.51 10.33
C HIS A 153 -2.36 18.33 9.41
N PHE A 154 -2.43 19.65 9.50
CA PHE A 154 -1.57 20.55 8.75
C PHE A 154 -0.09 20.32 9.05
N GLN A 155 0.27 20.14 10.34
CA GLN A 155 1.63 19.85 10.77
C GLN A 155 2.14 18.48 10.33
N SER A 156 1.24 17.50 10.17
CA SER A 156 1.62 16.14 9.78
C SER A 156 1.99 16.00 8.30
N ILE A 157 1.40 16.82 7.43
CA ILE A 157 1.58 16.79 5.97
C ILE A 157 1.74 18.20 5.38
N PRO A 158 2.73 18.96 5.83
CA PRO A 158 2.88 20.38 5.46
C PRO A 158 3.17 20.60 3.98
N PHE A 159 3.88 19.70 3.32
CA PHE A 159 4.16 19.78 1.89
C PHE A 159 2.92 19.62 1.03
N GLU A 160 2.06 18.68 1.37
CA GLU A 160 0.81 18.43 0.68
C GLU A 160 -0.09 19.66 0.72
N TYR A 161 -0.10 20.38 1.85
CA TYR A 161 -0.83 21.65 1.96
C TYR A 161 -0.22 22.78 1.14
N THR A 162 1.09 22.86 1.03
CA THR A 162 1.77 23.95 0.31
C THR A 162 1.76 23.74 -1.21
N THR A 163 1.66 22.50 -1.67
CA THR A 163 1.73 22.13 -3.09
C THR A 163 0.36 21.90 -3.72
N CYS A 164 -0.71 21.79 -2.92
CA CYS A 164 -2.08 21.61 -3.43
C CYS A 164 -2.58 22.88 -4.12
N LYS A 165 -2.68 22.85 -5.45
CA LYS A 165 -3.12 23.98 -6.26
C LYS A 165 -4.58 24.37 -6.02
N ASP A 166 -5.44 23.40 -5.65
CA ASP A 166 -6.88 23.64 -5.41
C ASP A 166 -7.16 24.51 -4.20
N ILE A 167 -6.18 24.74 -3.35
CA ILE A 167 -6.29 25.56 -2.13
C ILE A 167 -5.21 26.65 -2.10
N ASP A 168 -4.68 27.05 -3.24
CA ASP A 168 -3.57 28.00 -3.31
C ASP A 168 -4.00 29.42 -2.95
N ASP A 169 -5.16 29.84 -3.41
CA ASP A 169 -5.78 31.11 -3.05
C ASP A 169 -6.29 31.12 -1.60
N LYS A 170 -6.27 32.30 -0.95
CA LYS A 170 -6.74 32.47 0.43
C LYS A 170 -8.21 32.08 0.60
N ASN A 171 -9.05 32.44 -0.37
CA ASN A 171 -10.48 32.14 -0.30
C ASN A 171 -10.73 30.64 -0.48
N ASP A 172 -10.01 29.99 -1.37
CA ASP A 172 -10.13 28.55 -1.58
C ASP A 172 -9.61 27.76 -0.36
N PHE A 173 -8.56 28.25 0.30
CA PHE A 173 -8.11 27.69 1.58
C PHE A 173 -9.17 27.83 2.68
N LEU A 174 -9.82 29.00 2.81
CA LEU A 174 -10.90 29.20 3.77
C LEU A 174 -12.11 28.30 3.49
N LYS A 175 -12.48 28.12 2.21
CA LYS A 175 -13.53 27.15 1.81
C LYS A 175 -13.15 25.73 2.21
N PHE A 176 -11.90 25.33 1.93
CA PHE A 176 -11.38 24.02 2.33
C PHE A 176 -11.42 23.82 3.84
N GLN A 177 -11.03 24.82 4.63
CA GLN A 177 -11.11 24.77 6.09
C GLN A 177 -12.57 24.65 6.57
N ALA A 178 -13.50 25.34 5.93
CA ALA A 178 -14.93 25.21 6.22
C ALA A 178 -15.47 23.81 5.88
N ASP A 179 -15.02 23.22 4.76
CA ASP A 179 -15.33 21.84 4.40
C ASP A 179 -14.81 20.86 5.46
N CYS A 180 -13.55 21.02 5.89
CA CYS A 180 -12.97 20.23 6.98
C CYS A 180 -13.79 20.34 8.27
N LYS A 181 -14.21 21.56 8.66
CA LYS A 181 -15.07 21.77 9.83
C LYS A 181 -16.42 21.05 9.69
N GLY A 182 -17.00 21.08 8.49
CA GLY A 182 -18.21 20.32 8.18
C GLY A 182 -18.03 18.81 8.39
N HIS A 183 -16.94 18.22 7.89
CA HIS A 183 -16.62 16.79 8.12
C HIS A 183 -16.43 16.49 9.61
N TYR A 184 -15.66 17.31 10.31
CA TYR A 184 -15.42 17.16 11.74
C TYR A 184 -16.73 17.10 12.55
N VAL A 185 -17.63 18.05 12.36
CA VAL A 185 -18.91 18.12 13.09
C VAL A 185 -19.77 16.88 12.81
N ARG A 186 -19.87 16.46 11.55
CA ARG A 186 -20.68 15.30 11.16
C ARG A 186 -20.13 13.98 11.67
N ILE A 187 -18.83 13.76 11.57
CA ILE A 187 -18.17 12.55 12.09
C ILE A 187 -18.33 12.50 13.62
N LYS A 188 -18.07 13.60 14.33
CA LYS A 188 -18.23 13.67 15.78
C LYS A 188 -19.67 13.39 16.23
N SER A 189 -20.65 13.99 15.56
CA SER A 189 -22.06 13.74 15.84
C SER A 189 -22.46 12.28 15.61
N LEU A 190 -21.97 11.67 14.53
CA LEU A 190 -22.28 10.29 14.21
C LEU A 190 -21.67 9.31 15.23
N ILE A 191 -20.40 9.49 15.59
CA ILE A 191 -19.74 8.62 16.57
C ILE A 191 -20.44 8.74 17.92
N ASN A 192 -20.77 9.94 18.37
CA ASN A 192 -21.39 10.17 19.68
C ASN A 192 -22.84 9.68 19.78
N ASN A 193 -23.62 9.79 18.69
CA ASN A 193 -25.05 9.51 18.71
C ASN A 193 -25.41 8.17 18.05
N ASN A 194 -24.95 7.95 16.81
CA ASN A 194 -25.42 6.82 16.00
C ASN A 194 -24.70 5.51 16.37
N PHE A 195 -23.43 5.54 16.76
CA PHE A 195 -22.72 4.31 17.17
C PHE A 195 -23.40 3.63 18.35
N LYS A 196 -23.86 4.41 19.32
CA LYS A 196 -24.61 3.88 20.46
C LYS A 196 -25.93 3.21 20.02
N LEU A 197 -26.65 3.84 19.06
CA LEU A 197 -27.89 3.26 18.50
C LEU A 197 -27.65 1.96 17.72
N LEU A 198 -26.51 1.83 17.07
CA LEU A 198 -26.08 0.63 16.37
C LEU A 198 -25.50 -0.45 17.30
N GLY A 199 -25.42 -0.17 18.60
CA GLY A 199 -24.78 -1.08 19.57
C GLY A 199 -23.28 -1.23 19.35
N ILE A 200 -22.61 -0.21 18.76
CA ILE A 200 -21.16 -0.18 18.61
C ILE A 200 -20.54 0.29 19.91
N ASN A 201 -19.68 -0.52 20.49
CA ASN A 201 -18.96 -0.15 21.69
C ASN A 201 -17.64 0.54 21.32
N ILE A 202 -17.58 1.87 21.49
CA ILE A 202 -16.40 2.71 21.17
C ILE A 202 -15.12 2.17 21.82
N ASP A 203 -15.22 1.60 23.03
CA ASP A 203 -14.07 1.07 23.77
C ASP A 203 -13.50 -0.23 23.17
N LYS A 204 -14.28 -0.93 22.33
CA LYS A 204 -13.87 -2.19 21.68
C LYS A 204 -13.51 -2.05 20.22
N VAL A 205 -13.81 -0.90 19.63
CA VAL A 205 -13.55 -0.63 18.22
C VAL A 205 -12.06 -0.66 17.93
N VAL A 206 -11.71 -1.30 16.83
CA VAL A 206 -10.33 -1.31 16.28
C VAL A 206 -10.28 -0.39 15.07
N LEU A 207 -9.32 0.53 15.06
CA LEU A 207 -9.07 1.43 13.95
C LEU A 207 -8.03 0.84 12.99
N GLU A 208 -8.28 1.01 11.70
CA GLU A 208 -7.39 0.59 10.62
C GLU A 208 -6.88 -0.86 10.72
N PRO A 209 -7.74 -1.86 11.13
CA PRO A 209 -7.33 -3.24 11.20
C PRO A 209 -7.00 -3.78 9.80
N THR A 210 -5.90 -4.52 9.71
CA THR A 210 -5.47 -5.15 8.47
C THR A 210 -5.76 -6.64 8.50
N PHE A 211 -6.27 -7.17 7.38
CA PHE A 211 -6.50 -8.59 7.17
C PHE A 211 -5.96 -9.02 5.81
N ILE A 212 -5.59 -10.29 5.72
CA ILE A 212 -5.20 -10.94 4.47
C ILE A 212 -6.01 -12.22 4.28
N SER A 213 -6.22 -12.60 3.04
CA SER A 213 -6.89 -13.84 2.68
C SER A 213 -6.21 -14.49 1.48
N GLU A 214 -5.50 -15.57 1.73
CA GLU A 214 -4.96 -16.45 0.68
C GLU A 214 -6.07 -17.21 -0.06
N LYS A 215 -7.23 -17.39 0.56
CA LYS A 215 -8.40 -18.04 -0.03
C LYS A 215 -9.00 -17.23 -1.17
N TYR A 216 -9.12 -15.92 -0.98
CA TYR A 216 -9.70 -15.00 -1.95
C TYR A 216 -8.62 -14.20 -2.72
N GLY A 217 -7.35 -14.34 -2.37
CA GLY A 217 -6.24 -13.62 -2.98
C GLY A 217 -6.32 -12.10 -2.79
N ILE A 218 -6.72 -11.66 -1.59
CA ILE A 218 -6.94 -10.26 -1.27
C ILE A 218 -6.31 -9.86 0.07
N GLN A 219 -5.99 -8.59 0.19
CA GLN A 219 -5.60 -7.94 1.43
C GLN A 219 -6.31 -6.61 1.57
N GLY A 220 -6.55 -6.17 2.81
CA GLY A 220 -7.23 -4.90 3.02
C GLY A 220 -7.07 -4.38 4.43
N ARG A 221 -7.23 -3.06 4.55
CA ARG A 221 -7.25 -2.31 5.80
C ARG A 221 -8.59 -1.58 5.87
N LEU A 222 -9.38 -1.94 6.87
CA LEU A 222 -10.66 -1.32 7.14
C LEU A 222 -10.44 -0.01 7.92
N ASP A 223 -11.37 0.95 7.81
CA ASP A 223 -11.26 2.17 8.62
C ASP A 223 -11.65 1.90 10.08
N ILE A 224 -12.81 1.28 10.32
CA ILE A 224 -13.35 1.04 11.66
C ILE A 224 -13.95 -0.37 11.72
N LEU A 225 -13.59 -1.14 12.72
CA LEU A 225 -14.12 -2.48 12.97
C LEU A 225 -14.53 -2.65 14.44
N ASP A 226 -15.81 -2.95 14.68
CA ASP A 226 -16.29 -3.49 15.94
C ASP A 226 -16.33 -5.01 15.79
N PHE A 227 -15.29 -5.67 16.29
CA PHE A 227 -15.02 -7.08 16.06
C PHE A 227 -15.50 -7.93 17.24
N GLU A 228 -16.43 -8.83 16.99
CA GLU A 228 -16.88 -9.79 17.98
C GLU A 228 -16.34 -11.19 17.66
N GLU A 229 -15.48 -11.70 18.54
CA GLU A 229 -14.89 -13.06 18.44
C GLU A 229 -15.83 -14.18 18.90
N LYS A 230 -16.99 -13.85 19.45
CA LYS A 230 -17.94 -14.87 19.96
C LYS A 230 -18.82 -15.37 18.85
N GLU A 231 -19.14 -16.68 18.86
CA GLU A 231 -20.03 -17.33 17.88
C GLU A 231 -21.42 -16.67 17.75
N GLN A 232 -21.88 -15.92 18.75
CA GLN A 232 -23.16 -15.21 18.77
C GLN A 232 -23.05 -13.70 18.50
N GLY A 233 -21.83 -13.15 18.38
CA GLY A 233 -21.62 -11.72 18.16
C GLY A 233 -21.80 -11.30 16.71
N ILE A 234 -22.12 -10.01 16.49
CA ILE A 234 -22.22 -9.38 15.16
C ILE A 234 -21.03 -8.45 14.99
N SER A 235 -20.19 -8.73 14.01
CA SER A 235 -19.10 -7.83 13.62
C SER A 235 -19.63 -6.68 12.77
N LYS A 236 -19.23 -5.43 13.06
CA LYS A 236 -19.67 -4.26 12.31
C LYS A 236 -18.49 -3.59 11.62
N ILE A 237 -18.61 -3.44 10.32
CA ILE A 237 -17.61 -2.79 9.45
C ILE A 237 -18.13 -1.41 9.10
N ILE A 238 -17.29 -0.36 9.29
CA ILE A 238 -17.63 1.00 8.87
C ILE A 238 -16.48 1.54 8.05
N GLU A 239 -16.76 1.87 6.80
CA GLU A 239 -15.81 2.45 5.87
C GLU A 239 -16.15 3.91 5.64
N LEU A 240 -15.18 4.81 5.89
CA LEU A 240 -15.34 6.25 5.79
C LEU A 240 -15.08 6.74 4.37
N LYS A 241 -15.99 7.57 3.87
CA LYS A 241 -15.84 8.26 2.57
C LYS A 241 -16.08 9.74 2.73
N SER A 242 -15.06 10.56 2.41
CA SER A 242 -15.15 12.03 2.40
C SER A 242 -15.84 12.58 1.14
N GLY A 243 -16.09 11.77 0.13
CA GLY A 243 -16.81 12.12 -1.08
C GLY A 243 -18.33 12.12 -0.91
N THR A 244 -19.04 12.39 -2.02
CA THR A 244 -20.50 12.32 -2.11
C THR A 244 -20.97 10.92 -2.45
N PRO A 245 -22.20 10.53 -2.02
CA PRO A 245 -22.88 9.34 -2.52
C PRO A 245 -23.18 9.47 -4.03
N PRO A 246 -23.79 8.44 -4.68
CA PRO A 246 -24.26 8.53 -6.05
C PRO A 246 -25.24 9.69 -6.27
N PHE A 247 -25.28 10.22 -7.47
CA PHE A 247 -26.23 11.26 -7.86
C PHE A 247 -27.24 10.69 -8.87
N PRO A 248 -28.55 10.99 -8.72
CA PRO A 248 -29.19 11.71 -7.61
C PRO A 248 -29.11 10.95 -6.28
N ASP A 249 -29.02 11.69 -5.18
CA ASP A 249 -28.94 11.09 -3.84
C ASP A 249 -30.33 10.64 -3.36
N ASP A 250 -30.52 9.33 -3.32
CA ASP A 250 -31.75 8.68 -2.82
C ASP A 250 -31.72 8.35 -1.32
N GLY A 251 -30.61 8.65 -0.64
CA GLY A 251 -30.40 8.35 0.77
C GLY A 251 -29.97 6.89 1.08
N PHE A 252 -29.93 5.98 0.10
CA PHE A 252 -29.67 4.55 0.30
C PHE A 252 -28.56 3.99 -0.58
N SER A 253 -28.44 4.49 -1.82
CA SER A 253 -27.50 3.96 -2.80
C SER A 253 -26.05 4.27 -2.41
N ILE A 254 -25.16 3.31 -2.69
CA ILE A 254 -23.72 3.39 -2.47
C ILE A 254 -23.02 3.37 -3.83
N LYS A 255 -21.95 4.15 -4.00
CA LYS A 255 -21.13 4.09 -5.23
C LYS A 255 -20.58 2.69 -5.46
N PRO A 256 -20.55 2.21 -6.72
CA PRO A 256 -20.11 0.85 -7.03
C PRO A 256 -18.75 0.49 -6.42
N SER A 257 -17.75 1.37 -6.54
CA SER A 257 -16.42 1.14 -5.97
C SER A 257 -16.44 1.04 -4.45
N HIS A 258 -17.22 1.88 -3.76
CA HIS A 258 -17.34 1.83 -2.29
C HIS A 258 -18.09 0.57 -1.84
N GLN A 259 -19.11 0.16 -2.60
CA GLN A 259 -19.86 -1.06 -2.33
C GLN A 259 -18.98 -2.30 -2.48
N VAL A 260 -18.18 -2.38 -3.55
CA VAL A 260 -17.24 -3.49 -3.78
C VAL A 260 -16.17 -3.53 -2.71
N GLN A 261 -15.63 -2.38 -2.30
CA GLN A 261 -14.67 -2.30 -1.20
C GLN A 261 -15.25 -2.89 0.09
N LEU A 262 -16.48 -2.50 0.43
CA LEU A 262 -17.19 -3.03 1.60
C LEU A 262 -17.39 -4.55 1.49
N PHE A 263 -17.79 -5.06 0.33
CA PHE A 263 -18.05 -6.49 0.12
C PHE A 263 -16.78 -7.35 0.18
N LEU A 264 -15.64 -6.81 -0.28
CA LEU A 264 -14.35 -7.47 -0.10
C LEU A 264 -13.96 -7.54 1.39
N TYR A 265 -14.32 -6.55 2.19
CA TYR A 265 -14.15 -6.62 3.64
C TYR A 265 -15.03 -7.69 4.30
N TYR A 266 -16.26 -7.93 3.80
CA TYR A 266 -17.04 -9.09 4.25
C TYR A 266 -16.30 -10.41 4.05
N LEU A 267 -15.59 -10.59 2.91
CA LEU A 267 -14.79 -11.79 2.66
C LEU A 267 -13.64 -11.93 3.67
N LEU A 268 -12.93 -10.84 3.97
CA LEU A 268 -11.83 -10.84 4.93
C LEU A 268 -12.33 -11.18 6.35
N ILE A 269 -13.40 -10.53 6.80
CA ILE A 269 -13.95 -10.75 8.14
C ILE A 269 -14.61 -12.13 8.25
N SER A 270 -15.28 -12.62 7.19
CA SER A 270 -15.86 -13.95 7.18
C SER A 270 -14.81 -15.04 7.32
N GLN A 271 -13.65 -14.89 6.68
CA GLN A 271 -12.56 -15.83 6.87
C GLN A 271 -12.01 -15.78 8.30
N ALA A 272 -11.79 -14.59 8.85
CA ALA A 272 -11.31 -14.42 10.22
C ALA A 272 -12.25 -15.05 11.25
N ASN A 273 -13.57 -14.94 11.04
CA ASN A 273 -14.62 -15.52 11.89
C ASN A 273 -15.06 -16.93 11.47
N LYS A 274 -14.47 -17.51 10.41
CA LYS A 274 -14.83 -18.84 9.85
C LYS A 274 -16.29 -18.97 9.44
N LEU A 275 -16.91 -17.88 8.95
CA LEU A 275 -18.31 -17.83 8.53
C LEU A 275 -18.51 -18.33 7.11
N ASN A 276 -19.66 -18.95 6.85
CA ASN A 276 -20.15 -19.23 5.50
C ASN A 276 -20.93 -18.01 4.95
N ILE A 277 -21.14 -17.99 3.63
CA ILE A 277 -21.87 -16.90 2.96
C ILE A 277 -23.30 -16.75 3.51
N GLN A 278 -23.97 -17.86 3.87
CA GLN A 278 -25.32 -17.86 4.42
C GLN A 278 -25.41 -17.18 5.79
N GLU A 279 -24.31 -17.08 6.52
CA GLU A 279 -24.26 -16.49 7.87
C GLU A 279 -23.95 -14.97 7.84
N TRP A 280 -23.63 -14.39 6.67
CA TRP A 280 -23.18 -13.00 6.60
C TRP A 280 -24.24 -12.01 7.06
N GLU A 281 -25.51 -12.21 6.66
CA GLU A 281 -26.60 -11.30 7.00
C GLU A 281 -26.80 -11.20 8.52
N ASP A 282 -26.62 -12.30 9.23
CA ASP A 282 -26.79 -12.37 10.68
C ASP A 282 -25.53 -12.03 11.48
N LYS A 283 -24.35 -12.14 10.88
CA LYS A 283 -23.05 -12.08 11.60
C LYS A 283 -22.16 -10.90 11.23
N ILE A 284 -22.41 -10.25 10.10
CA ILE A 284 -21.61 -9.10 9.65
C ILE A 284 -22.54 -7.99 9.17
N HIS A 285 -22.42 -6.81 9.76
CA HIS A 285 -23.12 -5.62 9.30
C HIS A 285 -22.09 -4.62 8.74
N GLY A 286 -22.18 -4.32 7.45
CA GLY A 286 -21.30 -3.41 6.75
C GLY A 286 -21.95 -2.07 6.43
N TYR A 287 -21.23 -0.99 6.71
CA TYR A 287 -21.71 0.38 6.54
C TYR A 287 -20.68 1.23 5.77
N ILE A 288 -21.19 2.09 4.88
CA ILE A 288 -20.43 3.19 4.30
C ILE A 288 -20.86 4.50 4.97
N LEU A 289 -19.89 5.22 5.53
CA LEU A 289 -20.09 6.53 6.12
C LEU A 289 -19.67 7.63 5.14
N TYR A 290 -20.66 8.35 4.59
CA TYR A 290 -20.42 9.53 3.76
C TYR A 290 -20.34 10.79 4.63
N SER A 291 -19.15 11.19 5.05
CA SER A 291 -18.94 12.31 5.97
C SER A 291 -19.27 13.69 5.36
N LYS A 292 -19.47 13.78 4.05
CA LYS A 292 -19.94 15.00 3.38
C LYS A 292 -21.45 15.21 3.48
N THR A 293 -22.23 14.16 3.69
CA THR A 293 -23.70 14.18 3.69
C THR A 293 -24.24 14.48 5.10
N ILE A 294 -25.33 15.24 5.19
CA ILE A 294 -25.93 15.64 6.46
C ILE A 294 -26.95 14.60 6.94
N LYS A 295 -27.79 14.10 6.01
CA LYS A 295 -28.83 13.10 6.31
C LYS A 295 -28.47 11.78 5.63
N ASN A 296 -28.88 10.66 6.23
CA ASN A 296 -28.65 9.30 5.70
C ASN A 296 -27.17 9.10 5.30
N ASN A 297 -26.25 9.58 6.13
CA ASN A 297 -24.82 9.53 5.90
C ASN A 297 -24.21 8.15 6.17
N LEU A 298 -24.90 7.29 6.90
CA LEU A 298 -24.50 5.90 7.17
C LEU A 298 -25.41 4.95 6.38
N ARG A 299 -24.84 4.22 5.43
CA ARG A 299 -25.59 3.36 4.49
C ARG A 299 -25.16 1.92 4.64
N HIS A 300 -26.12 1.05 4.92
CA HIS A 300 -25.92 -0.39 5.06
C HIS A 300 -26.09 -1.12 3.75
N LYS A 301 -25.28 -2.16 3.52
CA LYS A 301 -25.44 -3.08 2.40
C LYS A 301 -24.82 -4.44 2.71
N THR A 302 -25.52 -5.51 2.32
CA THR A 302 -25.02 -6.90 2.40
C THR A 302 -24.77 -7.43 0.98
N PRO A 303 -23.70 -8.18 0.74
CA PRO A 303 -23.39 -8.73 -0.58
C PRO A 303 -24.26 -9.95 -0.90
N SER A 304 -24.57 -10.15 -2.19
CA SER A 304 -25.08 -11.44 -2.70
C SER A 304 -23.94 -12.27 -3.29
N LEU A 305 -24.20 -13.56 -3.48
CA LEU A 305 -23.21 -14.49 -4.07
C LEU A 305 -22.82 -14.06 -5.50
N GLU A 306 -23.80 -13.61 -6.29
CA GLU A 306 -23.58 -13.19 -7.68
C GLU A 306 -22.61 -11.99 -7.77
N ILE A 307 -22.77 -11.01 -6.87
CA ILE A 307 -21.90 -9.86 -6.81
C ILE A 307 -20.48 -10.28 -6.39
N ILE A 308 -20.35 -11.19 -5.43
CA ILE A 308 -19.05 -11.73 -5.02
C ILE A 308 -18.37 -12.47 -6.17
N GLN A 309 -19.11 -13.26 -6.95
CA GLN A 309 -18.60 -13.92 -8.13
C GLN A 309 -18.08 -12.90 -9.17
N GLU A 310 -18.82 -11.82 -9.45
CA GLU A 310 -18.39 -10.75 -10.35
C GLU A 310 -17.11 -10.07 -9.86
N ILE A 311 -17.02 -9.78 -8.56
CA ILE A 311 -15.85 -9.14 -7.96
C ILE A 311 -14.61 -10.04 -8.08
N LEU A 312 -14.72 -11.32 -7.73
CA LEU A 312 -13.61 -12.26 -7.79
C LEU A 312 -13.21 -12.60 -9.24
N ASN A 313 -14.15 -12.60 -10.17
CA ASN A 313 -13.86 -12.72 -11.61
C ASN A 313 -13.06 -11.48 -12.10
N THR A 314 -13.44 -10.28 -11.69
CA THR A 314 -12.68 -9.06 -12.02
C THR A 314 -11.28 -9.11 -11.39
N ARG A 315 -11.15 -9.58 -10.16
CA ARG A 315 -9.85 -9.85 -9.52
C ARG A 315 -9.01 -10.81 -10.36
N ASN A 316 -9.57 -11.90 -10.86
CA ASN A 316 -8.87 -12.85 -11.72
C ASN A 316 -8.41 -12.23 -13.04
N LYS A 317 -9.24 -11.39 -13.67
CA LYS A 317 -8.84 -10.65 -14.88
C LYS A 317 -7.64 -9.71 -14.64
N ILE A 318 -7.58 -9.08 -13.47
CA ILE A 318 -6.39 -8.31 -13.08
C ILE A 318 -5.16 -9.22 -13.06
N ILE A 319 -5.25 -10.42 -12.47
CA ILE A 319 -4.14 -11.37 -12.42
C ILE A 319 -3.72 -11.86 -13.82
N ILE A 320 -4.67 -12.08 -14.70
CA ILE A 320 -4.39 -12.44 -16.10
C ILE A 320 -3.58 -11.33 -16.78
N ASN A 321 -3.99 -10.07 -16.58
CA ASN A 321 -3.27 -8.93 -17.14
C ASN A 321 -1.85 -8.79 -16.52
N GLU A 322 -1.71 -8.97 -15.21
CA GLU A 322 -0.39 -8.99 -14.55
C GLU A 322 0.49 -10.12 -15.13
N HIS A 323 -0.07 -11.31 -15.36
CA HIS A 323 0.67 -12.44 -15.92
C HIS A 323 1.19 -12.15 -17.34
N ILE A 324 0.50 -11.33 -18.15
CA ILE A 324 1.00 -10.92 -19.48
C ILE A 324 2.33 -10.19 -19.36
N PHE A 325 2.48 -9.31 -18.36
CA PHE A 325 3.74 -8.60 -18.12
C PHE A 325 4.90 -9.53 -17.70
N LEU A 326 4.58 -10.67 -17.07
CA LEU A 326 5.60 -11.64 -16.63
C LEU A 326 6.17 -12.50 -17.76
N GLN A 327 5.48 -12.55 -18.91
CA GLN A 327 5.89 -13.41 -20.04
C GLN A 327 7.08 -12.88 -20.83
N ASP A 328 7.61 -11.69 -20.48
CA ASP A 328 8.69 -10.98 -21.21
C ASP A 328 8.44 -10.91 -22.74
N ASN A 329 7.18 -10.73 -23.13
CA ASN A 329 6.75 -10.67 -24.51
C ASN A 329 6.27 -9.26 -24.89
N ILE A 330 7.14 -8.53 -25.57
CA ILE A 330 6.90 -7.13 -25.96
C ILE A 330 5.57 -6.98 -26.72
N GLN A 331 5.27 -7.88 -27.66
CA GLN A 331 4.05 -7.78 -28.47
C GLN A 331 2.78 -8.01 -27.67
N LYS A 332 2.79 -8.93 -26.71
CA LYS A 332 1.64 -9.17 -25.83
C LYS A 332 1.43 -8.00 -24.87
N THR A 333 2.50 -7.48 -24.29
CA THR A 333 2.45 -6.30 -23.41
C THR A 333 1.94 -5.08 -24.19
N GLU A 334 2.43 -4.86 -25.41
CA GLU A 334 1.96 -3.76 -26.27
C GLU A 334 0.47 -3.88 -26.57
N LYS A 335 0.00 -5.08 -26.96
CA LYS A 335 -1.42 -5.35 -27.18
C LYS A 335 -2.27 -5.03 -25.96
N LEU A 336 -1.80 -5.38 -24.76
CA LEU A 336 -2.50 -5.07 -23.52
C LEU A 336 -2.55 -3.56 -23.26
N ILE A 337 -1.48 -2.81 -23.54
CA ILE A 337 -1.47 -1.34 -23.40
C ILE A 337 -2.50 -0.72 -24.32
N PHE A 338 -2.66 -1.22 -25.55
CA PHE A 338 -3.69 -0.74 -26.49
C PHE A 338 -5.13 -1.00 -26.02
N GLN A 339 -5.35 -1.95 -25.10
CA GLN A 339 -6.67 -2.17 -24.50
C GLN A 339 -7.02 -1.13 -23.43
N ILE A 340 -6.04 -0.36 -22.91
CA ILE A 340 -6.28 0.67 -21.89
C ILE A 340 -6.75 1.95 -22.59
N ASN A 341 -8.01 1.99 -22.96
CA ASN A 341 -8.63 3.11 -23.67
C ASN A 341 -10.07 3.35 -23.19
N SER A 342 -10.64 4.50 -23.55
CA SER A 342 -11.98 4.88 -23.10
C SER A 342 -13.10 3.97 -23.60
N GLU A 343 -12.96 3.33 -24.77
CA GLU A 343 -13.97 2.40 -25.33
C GLU A 343 -14.06 1.11 -24.48
N ASN A 344 -12.92 0.63 -23.99
CA ASN A 344 -12.84 -0.56 -23.14
C ASN A 344 -13.17 -0.29 -21.67
N ILE A 345 -13.06 0.96 -21.22
CA ILE A 345 -13.24 1.32 -19.81
C ILE A 345 -14.62 1.91 -19.54
N ILE A 346 -15.14 2.79 -20.42
CA ILE A 346 -16.44 3.43 -20.25
C ILE A 346 -17.52 2.55 -20.89
N LYS A 347 -18.26 1.82 -20.06
CA LYS A 347 -19.33 0.90 -20.51
C LYS A 347 -20.72 1.53 -20.46
N LYS A 348 -20.89 2.63 -19.71
CA LYS A 348 -22.14 3.36 -19.56
C LYS A 348 -21.87 4.86 -19.70
N GLN A 349 -22.70 5.54 -20.47
CA GLN A 349 -22.67 7.00 -20.51
C GLN A 349 -23.38 7.55 -19.26
N ILE A 350 -22.72 8.43 -18.53
CA ILE A 350 -23.29 9.09 -17.34
C ILE A 350 -23.81 10.47 -17.74
N HIS A 351 -22.92 11.31 -18.30
CA HIS A 351 -23.22 12.66 -18.75
C HIS A 351 -22.16 13.08 -19.78
N ASN A 352 -22.58 13.62 -20.93
CA ASN A 352 -21.69 13.86 -22.08
C ASN A 352 -20.41 14.63 -21.69
N LYS A 353 -20.53 15.78 -21.03
CA LYS A 353 -19.37 16.58 -20.63
C LYS A 353 -18.43 15.88 -19.65
N PHE A 354 -18.96 15.08 -18.75
CA PHE A 354 -18.16 14.29 -17.82
C PHE A 354 -17.43 13.15 -18.53
N ASN A 355 -18.12 12.48 -19.46
CA ASN A 355 -17.54 11.39 -20.24
C ASN A 355 -16.39 11.88 -21.13
N ASP A 356 -16.48 13.08 -21.72
CA ASP A 356 -15.41 13.65 -22.53
C ASP A 356 -14.14 13.93 -21.71
N ILE A 357 -14.29 14.50 -20.51
CA ILE A 357 -13.17 14.75 -19.58
C ILE A 357 -12.54 13.42 -19.14
N LEU A 358 -13.37 12.45 -18.80
CA LEU A 358 -12.92 11.14 -18.37
C LEU A 358 -12.22 10.39 -19.50
N ALA A 359 -12.79 10.40 -20.72
CA ALA A 359 -12.18 9.79 -21.89
C ALA A 359 -10.82 10.41 -22.21
N THR A 360 -10.69 11.73 -22.14
CA THR A 360 -9.41 12.43 -22.32
C THR A 360 -8.37 11.97 -21.29
N LYS A 361 -8.75 11.84 -20.03
CA LYS A 361 -7.86 11.36 -18.98
C LYS A 361 -7.44 9.90 -19.21
N ILE A 362 -8.37 9.02 -19.54
CA ILE A 362 -8.10 7.60 -19.81
C ILE A 362 -7.19 7.47 -21.05
N ASN A 363 -7.51 8.16 -22.12
CA ASN A 363 -6.76 8.06 -23.38
C ASN A 363 -5.37 8.70 -23.30
N SER A 364 -5.09 9.53 -22.29
CA SER A 364 -3.79 10.20 -22.13
C SER A 364 -2.60 9.23 -22.08
N LEU A 365 -2.77 8.06 -21.46
CA LEU A 365 -1.76 7.00 -21.44
C LEU A 365 -1.46 6.49 -22.85
N LEU A 366 -2.52 6.06 -23.54
CA LEU A 366 -2.42 5.48 -24.88
C LEU A 366 -1.89 6.49 -25.90
N GLU A 367 -2.38 7.73 -25.86
CA GLU A 367 -1.91 8.79 -26.76
C GLU A 367 -0.42 9.10 -26.55
N THR A 368 0.03 9.16 -25.30
CA THR A 368 1.45 9.37 -24.97
C THR A 368 2.29 8.22 -25.49
N PHE A 369 1.83 6.98 -25.30
CA PHE A 369 2.50 5.78 -25.77
C PHE A 369 2.57 5.75 -27.33
N ILE A 370 1.48 6.04 -28.02
CA ILE A 370 1.44 6.08 -29.50
C ILE A 370 2.40 7.13 -30.08
N LYS A 371 2.48 8.32 -29.45
CA LYS A 371 3.36 9.42 -29.87
C LYS A 371 4.85 9.16 -29.61
N SER A 372 5.18 8.14 -28.81
CA SER A 372 6.55 7.78 -28.47
C SER A 372 7.24 7.05 -29.63
N SER A 373 8.56 7.21 -29.76
CA SER A 373 9.36 6.48 -30.74
C SER A 373 9.47 4.99 -30.39
N GLU A 374 9.84 4.16 -31.34
CA GLU A 374 9.95 2.71 -31.16
C GLU A 374 10.97 2.33 -30.07
N ILE A 375 12.06 3.06 -29.93
CA ILE A 375 13.04 2.83 -28.86
C ILE A 375 12.47 3.20 -27.48
N GLU A 376 11.69 4.28 -27.38
CA GLU A 376 11.03 4.71 -26.15
C GLU A 376 9.96 3.70 -25.72
N LYS A 377 9.14 3.21 -26.67
CA LYS A 377 8.15 2.15 -26.44
C LYS A 377 8.83 0.86 -25.95
N LYS A 378 9.90 0.44 -26.64
CA LYS A 378 10.66 -0.74 -26.25
C LYS A 378 11.26 -0.61 -24.85
N TYR A 379 11.84 0.55 -24.53
CA TYR A 379 12.36 0.85 -23.19
C TYR A 379 11.24 0.75 -22.15
N PHE A 380 10.12 1.43 -22.36
CA PHE A 380 8.96 1.41 -21.46
C PHE A 380 8.46 -0.03 -21.21
N ILE A 381 8.22 -0.82 -22.27
CA ILE A 381 7.71 -2.19 -22.15
C ILE A 381 8.71 -3.09 -21.42
N THR A 382 10.00 -3.01 -21.80
CA THR A 382 11.03 -3.86 -21.16
C THR A 382 11.12 -3.60 -19.67
N TYR A 383 11.12 -2.33 -19.25
CA TYR A 383 11.15 -2.01 -17.82
C TYR A 383 9.82 -2.27 -17.11
N LEU A 384 8.68 -2.13 -17.80
CA LEU A 384 7.37 -2.52 -17.26
C LEU A 384 7.35 -4.02 -16.94
N ASN A 385 7.81 -4.86 -17.88
CA ASN A 385 7.91 -6.31 -17.68
C ASN A 385 8.88 -6.65 -16.53
N TYR A 386 10.05 -6.01 -16.50
CA TYR A 386 11.03 -6.20 -15.44
C TYR A 386 10.49 -5.83 -14.05
N VAL A 387 9.89 -4.64 -13.91
CA VAL A 387 9.31 -4.18 -12.63
C VAL A 387 8.16 -5.10 -12.20
N SER A 388 7.34 -5.58 -13.14
CA SER A 388 6.25 -6.51 -12.84
C SER A 388 6.78 -7.87 -12.38
N TYR A 389 7.85 -8.37 -12.97
CA TYR A 389 8.51 -9.61 -12.56
C TYR A 389 9.10 -9.48 -11.15
N GLU A 390 9.84 -8.41 -10.85
CA GLU A 390 10.37 -8.14 -9.51
C GLU A 390 9.25 -7.98 -8.47
N HIS A 391 8.15 -7.32 -8.84
CA HIS A 391 6.98 -7.19 -7.97
C HIS A 391 6.32 -8.54 -7.70
N TYR A 392 6.20 -9.39 -8.72
CA TYR A 392 5.70 -10.77 -8.55
C TYR A 392 6.60 -11.56 -7.60
N LEU A 393 7.92 -11.50 -7.78
CA LEU A 393 8.88 -12.16 -6.88
C LEU A 393 8.80 -11.65 -5.45
N ASN A 394 8.56 -10.35 -5.27
CA ASN A 394 8.36 -9.77 -3.93
C ASN A 394 7.10 -10.31 -3.24
N LYS A 395 6.03 -10.58 -4.00
CA LYS A 395 4.78 -11.15 -3.47
C LYS A 395 4.85 -12.66 -3.27
N ILE A 396 5.21 -13.39 -4.29
CA ILE A 396 5.15 -14.86 -4.32
C ILE A 396 6.50 -15.49 -3.92
N GLY A 397 7.61 -14.86 -4.30
CA GLY A 397 8.93 -15.43 -4.18
C GLY A 397 9.28 -16.36 -5.36
N ILE A 398 10.44 -17.00 -5.26
CA ILE A 398 10.89 -18.01 -6.24
C ILE A 398 10.22 -19.32 -5.85
N CYS A 399 9.18 -19.72 -6.57
CA CYS A 399 8.61 -21.05 -6.47
C CYS A 399 9.42 -22.00 -7.33
N ASN A 400 10.25 -22.83 -6.70
CA ASN A 400 10.78 -24.00 -7.39
C ASN A 400 9.67 -25.06 -7.46
N SER A 401 9.40 -25.57 -8.64
CA SER A 401 8.34 -26.56 -8.95
C SER A 401 8.35 -27.83 -8.10
N SER A 402 9.40 -28.06 -7.32
CA SER A 402 9.56 -29.22 -6.43
C SER A 402 9.33 -28.92 -4.94
N ASN A 403 9.26 -27.65 -4.51
CA ASN A 403 9.06 -27.28 -3.11
C ASN A 403 8.11 -26.06 -3.05
N GLU A 404 7.01 -26.21 -2.34
CA GLU A 404 6.01 -25.16 -2.04
C GLU A 404 6.57 -23.99 -1.17
N LYS A 405 7.88 -23.79 -1.15
CA LYS A 405 8.56 -22.81 -0.28
C LYS A 405 8.63 -21.47 -0.98
N SER A 406 7.97 -20.46 -0.42
CA SER A 406 8.05 -19.08 -0.85
C SER A 406 9.17 -18.33 -0.14
N SER A 407 9.73 -17.32 -0.79
CA SER A 407 10.66 -16.33 -0.20
C SER A 407 10.09 -14.90 -0.20
N GLY A 408 8.94 -14.68 -0.83
CA GLY A 408 8.23 -13.40 -0.86
C GLY A 408 7.22 -13.25 0.29
N LEU A 409 6.30 -12.29 0.17
CA LEU A 409 5.21 -12.08 1.12
C LEU A 409 4.43 -13.37 1.42
N ALA A 410 4.20 -14.21 0.40
CA ALA A 410 3.49 -15.48 0.53
C ALA A 410 4.16 -16.47 1.51
N SER A 411 5.45 -16.29 1.82
CA SER A 411 6.13 -17.11 2.84
C SER A 411 5.49 -17.02 4.22
N ILE A 412 4.80 -15.91 4.50
CA ILE A 412 4.14 -15.66 5.78
C ILE A 412 3.03 -16.69 6.05
N TRP A 413 2.33 -17.18 5.04
CA TRP A 413 1.27 -18.20 5.21
C TRP A 413 1.61 -19.55 4.57
N LEU A 414 2.54 -19.63 3.63
CA LEU A 414 2.93 -20.88 2.99
C LEU A 414 3.99 -21.66 3.79
N ASN A 415 4.95 -20.97 4.40
CA ASN A 415 6.01 -21.59 5.17
C ASN A 415 5.51 -21.99 6.57
N ASN A 416 5.87 -23.18 7.03
CA ASN A 416 5.56 -23.61 8.38
C ASN A 416 6.50 -22.95 9.42
N LEU A 417 6.14 -23.04 10.71
CA LEU A 417 6.90 -22.40 11.78
C LEU A 417 8.37 -22.85 11.83
N LYS A 418 8.63 -24.15 11.60
CA LYS A 418 10.01 -24.70 11.62
C LYS A 418 10.88 -24.08 10.53
N GLU A 419 10.34 -23.95 9.32
CA GLU A 419 11.03 -23.32 8.19
C GLU A 419 11.34 -21.83 8.44
N LYS A 420 10.38 -21.09 8.99
CA LYS A 420 10.59 -19.69 9.37
C LYS A 420 11.65 -19.52 10.46
N GLN A 421 11.70 -20.46 11.42
CA GLN A 421 12.71 -20.48 12.49
C GLN A 421 14.10 -20.78 11.95
N GLU A 422 14.23 -21.76 11.05
CA GLU A 422 15.49 -22.12 10.41
C GLU A 422 16.09 -20.97 9.59
N LYS A 423 15.22 -20.11 9.03
CA LYS A 423 15.62 -18.91 8.27
C LYS A 423 15.76 -17.65 9.15
N PHE A 424 15.43 -17.71 10.45
CA PHE A 424 15.40 -16.57 11.37
C PHE A 424 14.46 -15.44 10.93
N GLU A 425 13.35 -15.78 10.26
CA GLU A 425 12.37 -14.84 9.69
C GLU A 425 11.18 -14.56 10.63
N ILE A 426 11.13 -15.17 11.80
CA ILE A 426 10.06 -15.01 12.79
C ILE A 426 10.60 -14.87 14.20
N ILE A 427 10.02 -13.97 14.99
CA ILE A 427 10.12 -13.94 16.45
C ILE A 427 8.76 -14.35 17.00
N TYR A 428 8.69 -15.44 17.75
CA TYR A 428 7.42 -16.05 18.17
C TYR A 428 7.39 -16.31 19.68
N ASP A 429 6.22 -16.69 20.19
CA ASP A 429 5.97 -16.85 21.64
C ASP A 429 6.29 -15.58 22.44
N LEU A 430 6.00 -14.42 21.84
CA LEU A 430 6.14 -13.13 22.49
C LEU A 430 5.01 -12.90 23.49
N ILE A 431 5.32 -12.36 24.68
CA ILE A 431 4.35 -11.98 25.71
C ILE A 431 4.45 -10.49 25.95
N ILE A 432 3.32 -9.79 26.05
CA ILE A 432 3.30 -8.36 26.38
C ILE A 432 3.91 -8.16 27.77
N HIS A 433 5.01 -7.44 27.83
CA HIS A 433 5.68 -7.03 29.06
C HIS A 433 5.18 -5.66 29.53
N GLU A 434 5.16 -4.69 28.64
CA GLU A 434 4.69 -3.34 28.90
C GLU A 434 3.87 -2.81 27.73
N ASN A 435 2.72 -2.21 28.03
CA ASN A 435 1.84 -1.61 27.05
C ASN A 435 1.82 -0.10 27.22
N LYS A 436 2.44 0.61 26.27
CA LYS A 436 2.51 2.08 26.19
C LYS A 436 1.67 2.65 25.03
N ILE A 437 0.67 1.91 24.57
CA ILE A 437 -0.10 2.28 23.38
C ILE A 437 -0.86 3.61 23.54
N ASP A 438 -1.22 3.96 24.78
CA ASP A 438 -1.92 5.23 25.11
C ASP A 438 -0.98 6.40 25.32
N THR A 439 0.31 6.16 25.34
CA THR A 439 1.30 7.23 25.48
C THR A 439 1.55 7.90 24.13
N LYS A 440 2.24 9.03 24.14
CA LYS A 440 2.72 9.67 22.90
C LYS A 440 3.58 8.74 22.05
N GLU A 441 4.22 7.76 22.67
CA GLU A 441 5.13 6.81 22.01
C GLU A 441 4.42 5.70 21.25
N GLN A 442 3.19 5.33 21.63
CA GLN A 442 2.36 4.29 21.00
C GLN A 442 3.12 2.96 20.75
N THR A 443 3.83 2.49 21.78
CA THR A 443 4.67 1.29 21.71
C THR A 443 4.15 0.17 22.60
N ILE A 444 4.53 -1.06 22.23
CA ILE A 444 4.39 -2.23 23.11
C ILE A 444 5.76 -2.90 23.21
N ILE A 445 6.15 -3.23 24.45
CA ILE A 445 7.35 -4.01 24.73
C ILE A 445 6.94 -5.47 24.96
N PHE A 446 7.51 -6.36 24.17
CA PHE A 446 7.31 -7.79 24.28
C PHE A 446 8.53 -8.46 24.89
N LYS A 447 8.28 -9.43 25.77
CA LYS A 447 9.31 -10.34 26.30
C LYS A 447 9.42 -11.55 25.36
N LYS A 448 10.63 -11.93 25.01
CA LYS A 448 10.96 -13.12 24.25
C LYS A 448 11.03 -14.30 25.21
N THR A 449 10.05 -15.21 25.19
CA THR A 449 9.99 -16.35 26.10
C THR A 449 10.75 -17.56 25.58
N ASN A 450 11.10 -17.60 24.29
CA ASN A 450 11.80 -18.71 23.67
C ASN A 450 13.25 -18.35 23.37
N LEU A 451 14.19 -19.19 23.82
CA LEU A 451 15.63 -18.99 23.59
C LEU A 451 16.02 -18.91 22.11
N LYS A 452 15.30 -19.61 21.23
CA LYS A 452 15.54 -19.54 19.77
C LYS A 452 15.32 -18.14 19.18
N ASN A 453 14.53 -17.29 19.83
CA ASN A 453 14.29 -15.91 19.41
C ASN A 453 15.48 -14.98 19.66
N GLN A 454 16.52 -15.42 20.36
CA GLN A 454 17.72 -14.62 20.58
C GLN A 454 18.52 -14.42 19.30
N TYR A 455 18.43 -15.38 18.38
CA TYR A 455 19.01 -15.31 17.05
C TYR A 455 17.91 -14.98 16.04
N SER A 456 17.91 -13.77 15.54
CA SER A 456 16.94 -13.33 14.53
C SER A 456 17.60 -12.37 13.56
N ASN A 457 17.13 -12.35 12.31
CA ASN A 457 17.59 -11.43 11.28
C ASN A 457 16.93 -10.05 11.35
N PHE A 458 16.23 -9.74 12.44
CA PHE A 458 15.53 -8.48 12.61
C PHE A 458 16.46 -7.39 13.14
N ARG A 459 16.18 -6.16 12.72
CA ARG A 459 16.93 -4.96 13.12
C ARG A 459 15.97 -3.84 13.53
N GLU A 460 16.48 -2.87 14.26
CA GLU A 460 15.77 -1.61 14.53
C GLU A 460 15.45 -0.91 13.21
N GLY A 461 14.22 -0.42 13.09
CA GLY A 461 13.69 0.17 11.87
C GLY A 461 13.03 -0.82 10.89
N ASP A 462 13.14 -2.13 11.10
CA ASP A 462 12.47 -3.12 10.24
C ASP A 462 10.96 -2.99 10.35
N ILE A 463 10.30 -3.03 9.20
CA ILE A 463 8.85 -3.02 9.09
C ILE A 463 8.34 -4.45 9.25
N CYS A 464 7.38 -4.63 10.16
CA CYS A 464 6.93 -5.95 10.57
C CYS A 464 5.41 -6.04 10.64
N ILE A 465 4.94 -7.27 10.63
CA ILE A 465 3.57 -7.67 10.94
C ILE A 465 3.58 -8.37 12.30
N LEU A 466 2.77 -7.85 13.21
CA LEU A 466 2.53 -8.44 14.53
C LEU A 466 1.12 -9.05 14.54
N TYR A 467 0.96 -10.25 15.08
CA TYR A 467 -0.34 -10.91 15.20
C TYR A 467 -0.40 -11.84 16.42
N PRO A 468 -1.62 -12.03 17.00
CA PRO A 468 -1.80 -12.95 18.10
C PRO A 468 -1.72 -14.40 17.60
N LYS A 469 -1.00 -15.26 18.33
CA LYS A 469 -0.90 -16.69 18.06
C LYS A 469 -1.88 -17.44 18.93
N ASN A 470 -2.80 -18.18 18.33
CA ASN A 470 -3.66 -19.11 19.05
C ASN A 470 -2.99 -20.48 19.12
N GLU A 471 -3.11 -21.19 20.25
CA GLU A 471 -2.44 -22.50 20.48
C GLU A 471 -2.75 -23.55 19.42
N ASN A 472 -3.90 -23.45 18.74
CA ASN A 472 -4.37 -24.40 17.73
C ASN A 472 -4.27 -23.88 16.29
N TYR A 473 -3.75 -22.67 16.04
CA TYR A 473 -3.72 -22.05 14.72
C TYR A 473 -2.38 -21.37 14.46
N GLU A 474 -1.59 -21.99 13.60
CA GLU A 474 -0.34 -21.42 13.10
C GLU A 474 -0.56 -20.44 11.92
N ASN A 475 -1.82 -20.25 11.48
CA ASN A 475 -2.09 -19.50 10.26
C ASN A 475 -2.42 -18.02 10.54
N ILE A 476 -1.63 -17.14 9.93
CA ILE A 476 -1.77 -15.69 9.98
C ILE A 476 -3.08 -15.19 9.35
N THR A 477 -3.61 -15.91 8.35
CA THR A 477 -4.75 -15.49 7.51
C THR A 477 -6.10 -15.46 8.22
N GLY A 478 -6.20 -16.09 9.38
CA GLY A 478 -7.39 -16.03 10.25
C GLY A 478 -7.32 -14.98 11.34
N ASN A 479 -6.29 -14.10 11.35
CA ASN A 479 -6.05 -13.15 12.41
C ASN A 479 -6.03 -11.71 11.89
N GLN A 480 -6.38 -10.77 12.77
CA GLN A 480 -6.06 -9.38 12.55
C GLN A 480 -4.54 -9.19 12.60
N LEU A 481 -4.03 -8.40 11.68
CA LEU A 481 -2.62 -8.05 11.57
C LEU A 481 -2.37 -6.62 12.03
N PHE A 482 -1.28 -6.43 12.76
CA PHE A 482 -0.83 -5.12 13.21
C PHE A 482 0.45 -4.76 12.48
N LYS A 483 0.37 -3.76 11.60
CA LYS A 483 1.55 -3.21 10.95
C LYS A 483 2.36 -2.40 11.96
N CYS A 484 3.62 -2.76 12.16
CA CYS A 484 4.50 -2.11 13.13
C CYS A 484 5.92 -1.94 12.60
N THR A 485 6.71 -1.18 13.33
CA THR A 485 8.15 -1.01 13.09
C THR A 485 8.88 -1.36 14.39
N ILE A 486 9.99 -2.08 14.29
CA ILE A 486 10.82 -2.38 15.45
C ILE A 486 11.52 -1.09 15.89
N LYS A 487 11.22 -0.64 17.12
CA LYS A 487 11.84 0.54 17.73
C LYS A 487 13.16 0.16 18.40
N SER A 488 13.18 -0.97 19.13
CA SER A 488 14.39 -1.52 19.70
C SER A 488 14.32 -3.04 19.77
N ILE A 489 15.47 -3.70 19.67
CA ILE A 489 15.58 -5.15 19.80
C ILE A 489 16.76 -5.51 20.69
N GLN A 490 16.47 -6.21 21.78
CA GLN A 490 17.45 -6.67 22.76
C GLN A 490 17.40 -8.21 22.88
N LYS A 491 18.30 -8.79 23.65
CA LYS A 491 18.35 -10.23 23.86
C LYS A 491 16.99 -10.79 24.30
N ASP A 492 16.36 -10.18 25.33
CA ASP A 492 15.17 -10.69 25.98
C ASP A 492 13.88 -9.91 25.63
N PHE A 493 14.00 -8.77 24.99
CA PHE A 493 12.90 -7.86 24.68
C PHE A 493 12.91 -7.38 23.24
N VAL A 494 11.73 -7.08 22.72
CA VAL A 494 11.52 -6.35 21.48
C VAL A 494 10.45 -5.30 21.69
N GLU A 495 10.77 -4.05 21.36
CA GLU A 495 9.82 -2.93 21.39
C GLU A 495 9.37 -2.62 19.98
N VAL A 496 8.05 -2.55 19.77
CA VAL A 496 7.45 -2.22 18.49
C VAL A 496 6.63 -0.96 18.60
N TYR A 497 6.69 -0.15 17.54
CA TYR A 497 5.86 1.03 17.33
C TYR A 497 4.80 0.71 16.28
N PHE A 498 3.52 0.99 16.57
CA PHE A 498 2.43 0.77 15.63
C PHE A 498 2.41 1.85 14.56
N ARG A 499 2.32 1.44 13.30
CA ARG A 499 2.28 2.37 12.16
C ARG A 499 0.95 3.12 12.05
N TYR A 500 -0.11 2.52 12.59
CA TYR A 500 -1.45 3.09 12.67
C TYR A 500 -1.81 3.31 14.12
N LYS A 501 -2.57 4.38 14.40
CA LYS A 501 -2.95 4.72 15.77
C LYS A 501 -3.87 3.65 16.35
N GLN A 502 -3.33 2.77 17.17
CA GLN A 502 -4.07 1.76 17.90
C GLN A 502 -4.18 2.20 19.35
N ARG A 503 -5.23 2.95 19.69
CA ARG A 503 -5.43 3.45 21.06
C ARG A 503 -6.42 2.62 21.87
N ASN A 504 -6.91 1.52 21.35
CA ASN A 504 -7.83 0.66 22.08
C ASN A 504 -7.09 -0.20 23.09
N GLN A 505 -6.91 0.33 24.31
CA GLN A 505 -6.30 -0.41 25.44
C GLN A 505 -7.04 -1.69 25.76
N LEU A 506 -8.38 -1.70 25.70
CA LEU A 506 -9.18 -2.85 26.07
C LEU A 506 -8.91 -4.02 25.14
N PHE A 507 -8.72 -3.76 23.85
CA PHE A 507 -8.31 -4.78 22.91
C PHE A 507 -7.00 -5.44 23.35
N PHE A 508 -5.93 -4.67 23.60
CA PHE A 508 -4.65 -5.21 24.03
C PHE A 508 -4.65 -5.73 25.47
N LYS A 509 -5.51 -5.22 26.37
CA LYS A 509 -5.70 -5.77 27.72
C LYS A 509 -6.41 -7.11 27.71
N SER A 510 -7.43 -7.28 26.87
CA SER A 510 -8.15 -8.56 26.70
C SER A 510 -7.26 -9.65 26.09
N PHE A 511 -6.39 -9.29 25.15
CA PHE A 511 -5.43 -10.19 24.53
C PHE A 511 -4.16 -10.40 25.37
N GLY A 512 -3.79 -9.43 26.23
CA GLY A 512 -2.42 -9.28 26.73
C GLY A 512 -1.95 -10.33 27.74
N ARG A 513 -2.83 -11.03 28.47
CA ARG A 513 -2.38 -11.95 29.53
C ARG A 513 -2.45 -13.44 29.18
N LYS A 514 -3.13 -13.81 28.11
CA LYS A 514 -3.37 -15.21 27.72
C LYS A 514 -2.95 -15.56 26.30
N LYS A 515 -2.61 -14.59 25.45
CA LYS A 515 -2.21 -14.85 24.05
C LYS A 515 -0.72 -14.60 23.86
N LYS A 516 -0.07 -15.52 23.18
CA LYS A 516 1.28 -15.34 22.66
C LYS A 516 1.20 -14.60 21.33
N TRP A 517 2.25 -13.87 20.99
CA TRP A 517 2.35 -13.08 19.78
C TRP A 517 3.48 -13.56 18.89
N ALA A 518 3.35 -13.31 17.60
CA ALA A 518 4.39 -13.54 16.62
C ALA A 518 4.67 -12.25 15.84
N LEU A 519 5.93 -12.04 15.46
CA LEU A 519 6.43 -10.91 14.69
C LEU A 519 7.17 -11.44 13.47
N GLU A 520 6.75 -11.02 12.27
CA GLU A 520 7.36 -11.37 10.98
C GLU A 520 7.62 -10.12 10.15
N ARG A 521 8.51 -10.20 9.15
CA ARG A 521 8.76 -9.06 8.25
C ARG A 521 7.56 -8.76 7.38
N ASP A 522 7.28 -7.48 7.18
CA ASP A 522 6.30 -7.00 6.22
C ASP A 522 6.98 -6.63 4.89
N PHE A 523 6.26 -6.81 3.79
CA PHE A 523 6.70 -6.46 2.45
C PHE A 523 5.86 -5.30 1.93
N LEU A 524 6.52 -4.22 1.49
CA LEU A 524 5.84 -3.02 1.01
C LEU A 524 5.78 -2.98 -0.51
N ASP A 525 4.58 -2.78 -1.04
CA ASP A 525 4.34 -2.58 -2.48
C ASP A 525 4.56 -1.12 -2.94
N SER A 526 4.70 -0.17 -2.01
CA SER A 526 4.74 1.27 -2.31
C SER A 526 5.90 1.67 -3.24
N SER A 527 7.04 1.00 -3.14
CA SER A 527 8.18 1.26 -4.02
C SER A 527 7.90 0.86 -5.48
N PHE A 528 7.20 -0.26 -5.69
CA PHE A 528 6.81 -0.70 -7.03
C PHE A 528 5.80 0.25 -7.68
N ASN A 529 4.82 0.75 -6.90
CA ASN A 529 3.86 1.73 -7.40
C ASN A 529 4.56 2.99 -7.92
N THR A 530 5.59 3.47 -7.24
CA THR A 530 6.41 4.60 -7.70
C THR A 530 7.15 4.26 -9.00
N LEU A 531 7.72 3.06 -9.13
CA LEU A 531 8.43 2.64 -10.34
C LEU A 531 7.49 2.60 -11.55
N TYR A 532 6.29 2.04 -11.43
CA TYR A 532 5.30 2.02 -12.52
C TYR A 532 4.93 3.43 -12.99
N LYS A 533 4.65 4.34 -12.08
CA LYS A 533 4.31 5.73 -12.39
C LYS A 533 5.46 6.47 -13.06
N ASN A 534 6.69 6.24 -12.59
CA ASN A 534 7.89 6.85 -13.17
C ASN A 534 8.16 6.37 -14.61
N LEU A 535 7.78 5.15 -14.98
CA LEU A 535 7.85 4.67 -16.36
C LEU A 535 6.94 5.47 -17.29
N PHE A 536 5.73 5.80 -16.84
CA PHE A 536 4.86 6.67 -17.63
C PHE A 536 5.34 8.12 -17.66
N GLN A 537 5.84 8.65 -16.54
CA GLN A 537 6.46 9.98 -16.51
C GLN A 537 7.68 10.09 -17.43
N PHE A 538 8.46 8.99 -17.61
CA PHE A 538 9.52 8.96 -18.62
C PHE A 538 8.98 9.25 -20.01
N LEU A 539 7.86 8.63 -20.43
CA LEU A 539 7.26 8.90 -21.75
C LEU A 539 6.76 10.36 -21.89
N GLN A 540 6.35 10.99 -20.79
CA GLN A 540 5.89 12.38 -20.73
C GLN A 540 7.03 13.40 -20.62
N ALA A 541 8.23 12.96 -20.26
CA ALA A 541 9.38 13.82 -20.06
C ALA A 541 9.79 14.57 -21.36
N LYS A 542 10.51 15.68 -21.21
CA LYS A 542 11.06 16.43 -22.36
C LYS A 542 11.92 15.51 -23.22
N LYS A 543 11.87 15.69 -24.57
CA LYS A 543 12.62 14.85 -25.51
C LYS A 543 14.11 14.78 -25.18
N ILE A 544 14.72 15.91 -24.81
CA ILE A 544 16.15 15.94 -24.39
C ILE A 544 16.43 15.02 -23.21
N THR A 545 15.55 14.99 -22.21
CA THR A 545 15.67 14.12 -21.03
C THR A 545 15.57 12.66 -21.43
N ARG A 546 14.59 12.30 -22.28
CA ARG A 546 14.45 10.92 -22.78
C ARG A 546 15.67 10.49 -23.59
N ASN A 547 16.17 11.37 -24.47
CA ASN A 547 17.37 11.10 -25.30
C ASN A 547 18.63 10.89 -24.44
N LEU A 548 18.78 11.65 -23.35
CA LEU A 548 19.89 11.49 -22.42
C LEU A 548 19.78 10.16 -21.65
N ILE A 549 18.57 9.79 -21.19
CA ILE A 549 18.35 8.50 -20.51
C ILE A 549 18.63 7.32 -21.45
N LEU A 550 18.17 7.43 -22.71
CA LEU A 550 18.38 6.40 -23.73
C LEU A 550 19.79 6.43 -24.37
N THR A 551 20.66 7.31 -23.90
CA THR A 551 22.01 7.51 -24.44
C THR A 551 22.05 7.88 -25.94
N ILE A 552 20.95 8.39 -26.49
CA ILE A 552 20.88 8.92 -27.87
C ILE A 552 21.69 10.22 -27.97
N GLU A 553 21.64 11.04 -26.91
CA GLU A 553 22.42 12.26 -26.78
C GLU A 553 23.47 12.11 -25.68
N LYS A 554 24.64 12.71 -25.92
CA LYS A 554 25.71 12.74 -24.90
C LYS A 554 25.45 13.84 -23.87
N PRO A 555 25.80 13.64 -22.59
CA PRO A 555 25.67 14.67 -21.58
C PRO A 555 26.56 15.88 -21.89
N ARG A 556 26.00 17.07 -21.72
CA ARG A 556 26.71 18.34 -21.95
C ARG A 556 27.57 18.69 -20.76
N GLN A 557 28.66 19.38 -21.02
CA GLN A 557 29.60 19.86 -20.01
C GLN A 557 29.82 21.37 -20.15
N ASN A 558 30.15 22.03 -19.04
CA ASN A 558 30.62 23.41 -18.98
C ASN A 558 32.14 23.41 -18.78
N THR A 559 32.87 23.84 -19.78
CA THR A 559 34.35 23.80 -19.78
C THR A 559 35.01 24.88 -18.91
N ASN A 560 34.25 25.83 -18.38
CA ASN A 560 34.79 27.00 -17.67
C ASN A 560 34.83 26.88 -16.16
N TYR A 561 34.49 25.70 -15.59
CA TYR A 561 34.51 25.51 -14.13
C TYR A 561 35.90 25.08 -13.69
N GLN A 562 36.46 25.82 -12.73
CA GLN A 562 37.76 25.48 -12.10
C GLN A 562 37.56 25.39 -10.59
N TYR A 563 37.71 24.18 -10.07
CA TYR A 563 37.73 23.91 -8.63
C TYR A 563 39.11 23.38 -8.25
N ASN A 564 39.72 23.94 -7.24
CA ASN A 564 40.97 23.45 -6.67
C ASN A 564 40.96 23.61 -5.16
N ASN A 565 41.11 22.51 -4.46
CA ASN A 565 41.25 22.46 -3.00
C ASN A 565 42.59 21.77 -2.68
N LEU A 566 43.50 22.51 -2.01
CA LEU A 566 44.85 22.05 -1.69
C LEU A 566 44.88 20.89 -0.69
N GLU A 567 43.79 20.67 0.06
CA GLU A 567 43.65 19.57 1.00
C GLU A 567 43.30 18.23 0.31
N LEU A 568 42.93 18.27 -0.98
CA LEU A 568 42.50 17.12 -1.75
C LEU A 568 43.62 16.64 -2.70
N SER A 569 43.60 15.34 -2.98
CA SER A 569 44.48 14.79 -4.02
C SER A 569 44.12 15.34 -5.41
N PRO A 570 45.09 15.35 -6.36
CA PRO A 570 44.82 15.79 -7.73
C PRO A 570 43.67 15.03 -8.39
N GLU A 571 43.51 13.74 -8.10
CA GLU A 571 42.42 12.89 -8.61
C GLU A 571 41.06 13.30 -8.04
N GLN A 572 40.97 13.58 -6.74
CA GLN A 572 39.75 14.05 -6.09
C GLN A 572 39.32 15.41 -6.64
N ASN A 573 40.27 16.36 -6.81
CA ASN A 573 40.01 17.64 -7.44
C ASN A 573 39.50 17.46 -8.87
N ARG A 574 40.12 16.56 -9.65
CA ARG A 574 39.68 16.25 -11.02
C ARG A 574 38.26 15.72 -11.07
N ILE A 575 37.87 14.80 -10.16
CA ILE A 575 36.53 14.24 -10.06
C ILE A 575 35.50 15.33 -9.73
N ILE A 576 35.78 16.16 -8.73
CA ILE A 576 34.90 17.26 -8.31
C ILE A 576 34.72 18.27 -9.46
N ASN A 577 35.79 18.64 -10.14
CA ASN A 577 35.72 19.51 -11.30
C ASN A 577 34.82 18.96 -12.40
N LYS A 578 34.97 17.68 -12.74
CA LYS A 578 34.09 17.00 -13.73
C LYS A 578 32.62 16.99 -13.29
N ALA A 579 32.37 16.71 -12.03
CA ALA A 579 31.00 16.69 -11.50
C ALA A 579 30.38 18.10 -11.54
N LEU A 580 31.10 19.14 -11.13
CA LEU A 580 30.62 20.53 -11.15
C LEU A 580 30.49 21.08 -12.58
N SER A 581 31.27 20.57 -13.52
CA SER A 581 31.20 20.93 -14.94
C SER A 581 30.05 20.28 -15.67
N ALA A 582 29.43 19.23 -15.12
CA ALA A 582 28.34 18.55 -15.77
C ALA A 582 27.07 19.43 -15.80
N LYS A 583 26.44 19.58 -16.96
CA LYS A 583 25.17 20.28 -17.12
C LYS A 583 23.96 19.36 -16.99
N ASP A 584 24.11 18.12 -17.39
CA ASP A 584 23.00 17.15 -17.41
C ASP A 584 23.19 16.09 -16.33
N TYR A 585 24.26 15.28 -16.41
CA TYR A 585 24.60 14.31 -15.37
C TYR A 585 26.09 13.95 -15.40
N PHE A 586 26.56 13.43 -14.26
CA PHE A 586 27.89 12.84 -14.11
C PHE A 586 27.77 11.54 -13.32
N ILE A 587 28.41 10.48 -13.78
CA ILE A 587 28.40 9.18 -13.12
C ILE A 587 29.75 8.97 -12.46
N LEU A 588 29.75 8.77 -11.13
CA LEU A 588 30.92 8.43 -10.34
C LEU A 588 30.82 6.99 -9.85
N ASN A 589 31.66 6.11 -10.38
CA ASN A 589 31.81 4.75 -9.87
C ASN A 589 32.98 4.74 -8.86
N GLY A 590 32.69 4.37 -7.61
CA GLY A 590 33.69 4.28 -6.56
C GLY A 590 33.36 3.11 -5.61
N PRO A 591 34.31 2.16 -5.41
CA PRO A 591 34.16 1.09 -4.44
C PRO A 591 33.91 1.60 -3.00
N PRO A 592 33.45 0.74 -2.07
CA PRO A 592 33.37 1.10 -0.66
C PRO A 592 34.71 1.61 -0.11
N GLY A 593 34.67 2.60 0.77
CA GLY A 593 35.86 3.17 1.41
C GLY A 593 36.66 4.18 0.59
N THR A 594 36.29 4.50 -0.66
CA THR A 594 37.02 5.44 -1.53
C THR A 594 36.70 6.92 -1.27
N GLY A 595 35.97 7.25 -0.21
CA GLY A 595 35.67 8.62 0.18
C GLY A 595 34.55 9.30 -0.64
N LYS A 596 33.66 8.54 -1.32
CA LYS A 596 32.55 9.13 -2.08
C LYS A 596 31.70 10.07 -1.23
N THR A 597 31.28 9.65 -0.04
CA THR A 597 30.44 10.43 0.86
C THR A 597 31.26 11.47 1.63
N SER A 598 32.33 11.03 2.28
CA SER A 598 33.13 11.85 3.20
C SER A 598 34.00 12.91 2.51
N ILE A 599 34.33 12.72 1.24
CA ILE A 599 35.18 13.64 0.49
C ILE A 599 34.43 14.25 -0.69
N ILE A 600 33.96 13.44 -1.64
CA ILE A 600 33.43 13.97 -2.90
C ILE A 600 32.09 14.69 -2.68
N ILE A 601 31.11 14.03 -2.07
CA ILE A 601 29.77 14.64 -1.83
C ILE A 601 29.93 15.84 -0.90
N LYS A 602 30.71 15.70 0.16
CA LYS A 602 31.00 16.80 1.11
C LYS A 602 31.47 18.07 0.40
N ASN A 603 32.48 17.98 -0.47
CA ASN A 603 33.02 19.12 -1.17
C ASN A 603 32.10 19.65 -2.28
N LEU A 604 31.37 18.77 -2.98
CA LEU A 604 30.33 19.17 -3.94
C LEU A 604 29.24 20.01 -3.27
N VAL A 605 28.72 19.56 -2.12
CA VAL A 605 27.69 20.28 -1.36
C VAL A 605 28.17 21.64 -0.91
N LYS A 606 29.40 21.71 -0.40
CA LYS A 606 30.03 22.98 0.02
C LYS A 606 30.10 23.98 -1.13
N GLU A 607 30.57 23.54 -2.30
CA GLU A 607 30.75 24.40 -3.47
C GLU A 607 29.40 24.83 -4.09
N LEU A 608 28.44 23.92 -4.19
CA LEU A 608 27.12 24.22 -4.73
C LEU A 608 26.33 25.15 -3.82
N LYS A 609 26.42 25.01 -2.49
CA LYS A 609 25.80 25.94 -1.53
C LYS A 609 26.38 27.36 -1.69
N ASN A 610 27.70 27.50 -1.83
CA ASN A 610 28.36 28.80 -2.05
C ASN A 610 27.82 29.48 -3.33
N SER A 611 27.37 28.68 -4.30
CA SER A 611 26.76 29.16 -5.56
C SER A 611 25.23 29.40 -5.44
N GLN A 612 24.64 29.35 -4.24
CA GLN A 612 23.22 29.52 -3.96
C GLN A 612 22.29 28.61 -4.79
N LYS A 613 22.75 27.40 -5.11
CA LYS A 613 21.95 26.40 -5.85
C LYS A 613 21.18 25.51 -4.90
N ASN A 614 19.99 25.12 -5.32
CA ASN A 614 19.22 24.09 -4.62
C ASN A 614 19.86 22.72 -4.87
N ILE A 615 20.04 21.97 -3.79
CA ILE A 615 20.72 20.68 -3.78
C ILE A 615 19.77 19.63 -3.21
N LEU A 616 19.45 18.61 -4.00
CA LEU A 616 18.71 17.44 -3.56
C LEU A 616 19.68 16.25 -3.45
N ILE A 617 19.78 15.68 -2.25
CA ILE A 617 20.67 14.55 -1.96
C ILE A 617 19.82 13.33 -1.64
N LEU A 618 19.99 12.25 -2.40
CA LEU A 618 19.20 11.05 -2.28
C LEU A 618 20.05 9.82 -1.98
N ALA A 619 19.53 8.93 -1.14
CA ALA A 619 20.08 7.61 -0.93
C ALA A 619 19.00 6.55 -0.95
N TYR A 620 19.39 5.28 -1.06
CA TYR A 620 18.46 4.16 -1.09
C TYR A 620 17.92 3.81 0.30
N THR A 621 18.74 3.95 1.36
CA THR A 621 18.39 3.59 2.74
C THR A 621 18.44 4.78 3.67
N ASN A 622 17.63 4.75 4.73
CA ASN A 622 17.63 5.80 5.77
C ASN A 622 19.00 5.96 6.44
N ARG A 623 19.72 4.86 6.68
CA ARG A 623 21.07 4.90 7.25
C ARG A 623 22.05 5.66 6.34
N ALA A 624 22.02 5.41 5.03
CA ALA A 624 22.85 6.14 4.09
C ALA A 624 22.48 7.64 4.03
N VAL A 625 21.17 7.96 4.20
CA VAL A 625 20.71 9.36 4.33
C VAL A 625 21.29 10.01 5.58
N ASP A 626 21.30 9.32 6.72
CA ASP A 626 21.85 9.85 7.97
C ASP A 626 23.37 10.04 7.88
N GLU A 627 24.11 9.13 7.24
CA GLU A 627 25.55 9.31 6.93
C GLU A 627 25.81 10.52 6.00
N LEU A 628 24.90 10.79 5.05
CA LEU A 628 24.97 11.99 4.22
C LEU A 628 24.69 13.26 5.04
N CYS A 629 23.73 13.22 5.96
CA CYS A 629 23.46 14.33 6.89
C CYS A 629 24.69 14.62 7.78
N ASP A 630 25.39 13.59 8.28
CA ASP A 630 26.64 13.75 9.03
C ASP A 630 27.75 14.39 8.17
N ALA A 631 27.88 13.95 6.91
CA ALA A 631 28.84 14.52 5.97
C ALA A 631 28.54 16.00 5.67
N ILE A 632 27.27 16.37 5.51
CA ILE A 632 26.84 17.76 5.32
C ILE A 632 27.19 18.59 6.55
N ASN A 633 26.81 18.14 7.75
CA ASN A 633 27.12 18.85 8.99
C ASN A 633 28.64 19.06 9.15
N SER A 634 29.45 18.06 8.84
CA SER A 634 30.93 18.17 8.91
C SER A 634 31.52 19.10 7.86
N SER A 635 30.76 19.46 6.81
CA SER A 635 31.26 20.32 5.71
C SER A 635 31.45 21.77 6.12
N PHE A 636 30.76 22.24 7.13
CA PHE A 636 30.61 23.66 7.44
C PHE A 636 31.15 24.07 8.82
N GLY A 637 31.73 23.14 9.57
CA GLY A 637 32.28 23.41 10.92
C GLY A 637 31.21 23.66 11.98
N ASN A 638 31.59 23.71 13.26
CA ASN A 638 30.65 23.83 14.39
C ASN A 638 30.03 25.23 14.55
N SER A 639 30.35 26.19 13.71
CA SER A 639 29.97 27.60 13.88
C SER A 639 28.77 28.04 13.03
N GLU A 640 28.38 27.26 12.02
CA GLU A 640 27.20 27.58 11.19
C GLU A 640 26.08 26.60 11.43
N HIS A 641 24.92 27.07 11.86
CA HIS A 641 23.69 26.31 11.82
C HIS A 641 23.31 26.07 10.37
N ILE A 642 23.66 24.89 9.85
CA ILE A 642 23.27 24.54 8.49
C ILE A 642 21.84 24.08 8.55
N ASN A 643 21.03 24.86 7.92
CA ASN A 643 19.66 24.48 7.72
C ASN A 643 19.57 23.63 6.46
N PHE A 644 19.33 22.36 6.62
CA PHE A 644 18.86 21.47 5.56
C PHE A 644 17.57 20.82 6.02
N ILE A 645 16.73 20.47 5.08
CA ILE A 645 15.50 19.70 5.34
C ILE A 645 15.78 18.22 5.06
N ARG A 646 15.50 17.37 6.07
CA ARG A 646 15.52 15.92 5.91
C ARG A 646 14.09 15.41 5.71
N PHE A 647 13.88 14.66 4.61
CA PHE A 647 12.64 13.95 4.36
C PHE A 647 12.65 12.59 5.04
N GLY A 648 11.61 12.30 5.80
CA GLY A 648 11.45 11.05 6.53
C GLY A 648 10.57 11.21 7.77
N THR A 649 10.46 10.16 8.54
CA THR A 649 9.75 10.13 9.82
C THR A 649 10.74 10.13 10.97
N GLU A 650 10.29 10.44 12.17
CA GLU A 650 11.14 10.38 13.38
C GLU A 650 11.77 9.00 13.59
N LEU A 651 11.00 7.92 13.29
CA LEU A 651 11.48 6.54 13.40
C LEU A 651 12.53 6.16 12.38
N SER A 652 12.47 6.77 11.20
CA SER A 652 13.42 6.50 10.11
C SER A 652 14.63 7.45 10.11
N THR A 653 14.74 8.30 11.11
CA THR A 653 15.77 9.35 11.22
C THR A 653 16.53 9.20 12.52
N ALA A 654 17.86 9.21 12.44
CA ALA A 654 18.71 9.19 13.62
C ALA A 654 18.44 10.42 14.53
N ASP A 655 18.53 10.24 15.84
CA ASP A 655 18.13 11.23 16.85
C ASP A 655 18.77 12.60 16.65
N ASN A 656 20.05 12.63 16.29
CA ASN A 656 20.82 13.85 16.03
C ASN A 656 20.32 14.66 14.80
N HIS A 657 19.57 14.01 13.87
CA HIS A 657 19.03 14.62 12.66
C HIS A 657 17.53 14.89 12.71
N ARG A 658 16.82 14.47 13.76
CA ARG A 658 15.36 14.68 13.89
C ARG A 658 14.97 16.15 13.88
N LYS A 659 15.84 17.03 14.41
CA LYS A 659 15.65 18.50 14.37
C LYS A 659 15.52 19.05 12.94
N ASN A 660 16.06 18.36 11.95
CA ASN A 660 16.05 18.76 10.54
C ASN A 660 14.81 18.24 9.77
N LEU A 661 13.93 17.46 10.42
CA LEU A 661 12.65 17.09 9.84
C LEU A 661 11.75 18.34 9.74
N LEU A 662 11.14 18.57 8.57
CA LEU A 662 10.27 19.74 8.36
C LEU A 662 9.19 19.87 9.43
N LYS A 663 8.58 18.74 9.84
CA LYS A 663 7.61 18.69 10.93
C LYS A 663 8.16 19.32 12.23
N ASN A 664 9.40 19.02 12.58
CA ASN A 664 10.02 19.51 13.82
C ASN A 664 10.49 20.97 13.67
N ILE A 665 10.94 21.35 12.48
CA ILE A 665 11.23 22.76 12.16
C ILE A 665 9.98 23.61 12.34
N ILE A 666 8.84 23.16 11.80
CA ILE A 666 7.55 23.85 11.89
C ILE A 666 6.98 23.82 13.31
N GLY A 667 7.14 22.71 14.04
CA GLY A 667 6.64 22.55 15.40
C GLY A 667 7.23 23.54 16.42
N ASN A 668 8.35 24.19 16.10
CA ASN A 668 8.95 25.23 16.92
C ASN A 668 8.25 26.62 16.79
N PHE A 669 7.32 26.76 15.83
CA PHE A 669 6.58 28.00 15.67
C PHE A 669 5.25 27.96 16.45
N SER A 670 4.90 29.10 17.09
CA SER A 670 3.62 29.22 17.82
C SER A 670 2.42 29.03 16.88
N GLU A 671 1.34 28.42 17.40
CA GLU A 671 0.12 28.11 16.67
C GLU A 671 -0.46 29.31 15.89
N GLN A 672 -0.37 30.51 16.44
CA GLN A 672 -0.91 31.74 15.82
C GLN A 672 -0.14 32.21 14.56
N LYS A 673 1.07 31.71 14.32
CA LYS A 673 1.92 32.11 13.18
C LYS A 673 1.94 31.08 12.06
N MET A 674 1.29 29.94 12.23
CA MET A 674 1.40 28.85 11.26
C MET A 674 0.53 29.14 10.03
N SER A 675 1.17 29.32 8.88
CA SER A 675 0.51 29.57 7.60
C SER A 675 1.25 28.88 6.46
N ARG A 676 0.55 28.61 5.36
CA ARG A 676 1.18 28.08 4.14
C ARG A 676 2.36 28.94 3.66
N ASN A 677 2.21 30.26 3.72
CA ASN A 677 3.27 31.19 3.33
C ASN A 677 4.50 31.07 4.22
N LEU A 678 4.32 30.81 5.53
CA LEU A 678 5.45 30.57 6.42
C LEU A 678 6.20 29.26 6.03
N ILE A 679 5.48 28.19 5.73
CA ILE A 679 6.11 26.93 5.30
C ILE A 679 6.85 27.13 3.98
N ARG A 680 6.22 27.80 2.99
CA ARG A 680 6.90 28.12 1.72
C ARG A 680 8.18 28.93 1.98
N LYS A 681 8.09 29.96 2.81
CA LYS A 681 9.26 30.75 3.18
C LYS A 681 10.36 29.88 3.81
N ILE A 682 10.01 28.99 4.74
CA ILE A 682 10.97 28.05 5.37
C ILE A 682 11.61 27.15 4.31
N VAL A 683 10.82 26.63 3.38
CA VAL A 683 11.32 25.74 2.30
C VAL A 683 12.17 26.53 1.31
N ASP A 684 11.74 27.72 0.89
CA ASP A 684 12.44 28.59 -0.06
C ASP A 684 13.79 29.12 0.49
N GLU A 685 13.88 29.31 1.81
CA GLU A 685 15.13 29.69 2.50
C GLU A 685 16.11 28.52 2.62
N GLN A 686 15.68 27.28 2.39
CA GLN A 686 16.56 26.11 2.42
C GLN A 686 17.06 25.78 1.03
N HIS A 687 18.35 25.52 0.95
CA HIS A 687 18.99 25.14 -0.31
C HIS A 687 19.42 23.66 -0.34
N ILE A 688 19.35 22.96 0.78
CA ILE A 688 19.78 21.55 0.87
C ILE A 688 18.63 20.69 1.37
N PHE A 689 18.30 19.69 0.58
CA PHE A 689 17.24 18.72 0.84
C PHE A 689 17.83 17.31 0.81
N VAL A 690 17.54 16.49 1.81
CA VAL A 690 18.13 15.16 1.96
C VAL A 690 17.04 14.13 2.25
N GLY A 691 17.04 13.00 1.54
CA GLY A 691 16.03 11.97 1.78
C GLY A 691 16.31 10.64 1.09
N THR A 692 15.44 9.66 1.35
CA THR A 692 15.47 8.44 0.54
C THR A 692 14.74 8.65 -0.77
N ILE A 693 15.12 7.89 -1.81
CA ILE A 693 14.41 7.89 -3.10
C ILE A 693 12.91 7.62 -2.88
N ALA A 694 12.57 6.68 -1.98
CA ALA A 694 11.18 6.36 -1.67
C ALA A 694 10.43 7.50 -0.98
N SER A 695 11.07 8.24 -0.07
CA SER A 695 10.42 9.36 0.63
C SER A 695 10.13 10.56 -0.27
N ILE A 696 10.94 10.75 -1.31
CA ILE A 696 10.75 11.82 -2.31
C ILE A 696 9.83 11.35 -3.44
N GLY A 697 10.00 10.13 -3.93
CA GLY A 697 9.20 9.60 -5.03
C GLY A 697 7.70 9.51 -4.75
N ASN A 698 7.31 9.46 -3.47
CA ASN A 698 5.91 9.56 -3.05
C ASN A 698 5.42 11.01 -2.90
N ASN A 699 6.31 12.00 -3.01
CA ASN A 699 6.02 13.43 -2.91
C ASN A 699 6.36 14.10 -4.24
N GLU A 700 5.49 13.95 -5.23
CA GLU A 700 5.66 14.50 -6.60
C GLU A 700 5.79 16.05 -6.64
N HIS A 701 5.87 16.69 -5.49
CA HIS A 701 5.72 18.15 -5.33
C HIS A 701 6.99 18.84 -4.77
N ILE A 702 8.05 18.07 -4.59
CA ILE A 702 9.37 18.54 -4.23
C ILE A 702 10.24 18.54 -5.49
#